data_e2c042ceae1aca9975dda892f306f168
#
_entry.id   e2c042ceae1aca9975dda892f306f168
#
_cell.length_a   1.000
_cell.length_b   1.000
_cell.length_c   1.000
_cell.angle_alpha   90.00
_cell.angle_beta   90.00
_cell.angle_gamma   90.00
#
_symmetry.space_group_name_H-M   'P 1'
#
loop_
_entity.id
_entity.type
_entity.pdbx_description
1 polymer ?
#
loop_
_entity_poly.entity_id
_entity_poly.type
_entity_poly.pdbx_seq_one_letter_code
_entity_poly.pdbx_strand_id
1 'polypeptide(L)'
;MAHKVTAPAMQRAQRLLEQRVTPFITQRPLNFTVTATEEWFESPSYDTATSSPVQPFAIGSKWGRAWHTRWFHLQAVVPEELSNVPLVAYMDLGFVGRGDGFQVEAVAWRNGEIVHAIQPDRRLIHLGTHAGGTEVDIWVEAAATPIIAGHEYGYGPTAFGDPATAPTTPIYTLRAAHIAAFNTEVNDLAIALHAVIDLAVDLPDNSPQRARIFSALERCDLALDVAHVIETASTARQALDAVLTVGNGPSAHRITATGHAHLDTAWLWPIRETRRKAVRTFANAVHLLEQNPDAVYCHSQAQHYSWVAEDAPDIFAKVVKFVQEGRWEPVGGMWVETDLNLPDGESLLRQVVQGQRAFSDWFGRTCNGAFLPDDFGYPGGLPQIVAHGGCKWFFTQKLSWNETNKFPHHTFWWEGIDGTSVFTHFSPVDTYNAIMTPSQLRFAERNYRDHIGSHTSLVLYGHGDGGGGPTQTMIERGRLAANLEGVPQVSFGTVSGFFAEAEQEYGTTAPRWVGEMYFEKHRGTYSTQVGTKQGNRNSERLLHELELWSVLRGVRPTGIDTLWQRVLTQQFHDIIPGSSIAWVHDDAEAEHAAIANEIEDHLAKIIPVRGTEVHVMNPAPVALHGVVDVDAQPMWIDAPAFGSAAPTSELPGGHAPVTVSATDGIITLSNGLISVSVNADGAITSIRNSERSLFASGDFAHFTLRQDTPAEYDAWDIDMTDANAPALSLVADSVPVVVESSPLRATVECLFATESSRLVVRYSLCAAAEQLDVSLEADWHEQERRLQWTLPTDLRSLDATCGTQFGHVRRARHSNTSWDIARFEVCAHRYVAVSEPAFGAAILADGPRGYDIRGNSLRLTVLRSPRFPDPEADLGAQRLTWAVMLTPGDAITNGIEETAARIAYPHRIVDGTPGLPDANLVMNVPGALVSAMKPADDDSGDIIIRLWETRGARTSGTITITQTDDQLHMFRCDALENAETNSLPSTGNEFSITLRPFEITTLRVTQ
;
A
#
# COMPACT_ATOMS: atom_id res chain seq x y z
N MET A 1 14.74 52.20 -4.98
CA MET A 1 16.14 51.75 -4.86
C MET A 1 16.28 50.37 -4.21
N ALA A 2 15.28 49.87 -3.49
CA ALA A 2 15.31 48.57 -2.84
C ALA A 2 15.65 47.41 -3.78
N HIS A 3 15.20 47.43 -5.03
CA HIS A 3 15.46 46.37 -6.01
C HIS A 3 16.89 46.28 -6.57
N LYS A 4 17.76 47.22 -6.22
CA LYS A 4 19.17 47.20 -6.64
C LYS A 4 20.11 46.55 -5.63
N VAL A 5 19.61 46.28 -4.39
CA VAL A 5 20.42 45.74 -3.28
C VAL A 5 19.62 44.61 -2.62
N THR A 6 19.17 43.65 -3.45
CA THR A 6 18.22 42.63 -2.99
C THR A 6 18.85 41.58 -2.06
N ALA A 7 20.07 41.12 -2.33
CA ALA A 7 20.69 40.07 -1.53
C ALA A 7 20.92 40.51 -0.05
N PRO A 8 21.51 41.71 0.24
CA PRO A 8 21.64 42.19 1.62
C PRO A 8 20.30 42.44 2.30
N ALA A 9 19.26 42.92 1.54
CA ALA A 9 17.95 43.14 2.08
C ALA A 9 17.28 41.83 2.50
N MET A 10 17.44 40.76 1.69
CA MET A 10 16.94 39.43 2.00
C MET A 10 17.66 38.84 3.25
N GLN A 11 18.99 38.90 3.29
CA GLN A 11 19.75 38.45 4.46
C GLN A 11 19.31 39.18 5.74
N ARG A 12 19.05 40.51 5.62
CA ARG A 12 18.55 41.29 6.75
C ARG A 12 17.18 40.83 7.21
N ALA A 13 16.25 40.57 6.27
CA ALA A 13 14.91 40.06 6.59
C ALA A 13 14.96 38.66 7.25
N GLN A 14 15.76 37.75 6.73
CA GLN A 14 15.98 36.42 7.33
C GLN A 14 16.57 36.55 8.76
N ARG A 15 17.58 37.41 8.93
CA ARG A 15 18.16 37.65 10.25
C ARG A 15 17.14 38.30 11.21
N LEU A 16 16.27 39.19 10.71
CA LEU A 16 15.19 39.76 11.49
C LEU A 16 14.28 38.65 12.03
N LEU A 17 13.80 37.77 11.15
CA LEU A 17 12.96 36.65 11.54
C LEU A 17 13.69 35.71 12.54
N GLU A 18 14.83 35.17 12.16
CA GLU A 18 15.48 34.07 12.89
C GLU A 18 16.10 34.50 14.22
N GLN A 19 16.73 35.69 14.25
CA GLN A 19 17.56 36.11 15.39
C GLN A 19 16.90 37.19 16.26
N ARG A 20 15.88 37.89 15.79
CA ARG A 20 15.29 39.03 16.48
C ARG A 20 13.80 38.89 16.78
N VAL A 21 13.06 38.04 16.03
CA VAL A 21 11.64 37.79 16.26
C VAL A 21 11.40 36.43 16.88
N THR A 22 11.84 35.35 16.23
CA THR A 22 11.59 33.98 16.69
C THR A 22 11.97 33.71 18.13
N PRO A 23 13.13 34.19 18.67
CA PRO A 23 13.51 33.96 20.07
C PRO A 23 12.57 34.62 21.10
N PHE A 24 11.70 35.55 20.66
CA PHE A 24 10.78 36.26 21.53
C PHE A 24 9.36 35.69 21.51
N ILE A 25 9.10 34.64 20.73
CA ILE A 25 7.80 33.94 20.73
C ILE A 25 7.51 33.37 22.12
N THR A 26 8.52 32.84 22.78
CA THR A 26 8.42 32.39 24.18
C THR A 26 9.40 33.19 25.08
N GLN A 27 8.97 33.53 26.28
CA GLN A 27 9.77 34.34 27.20
C GLN A 27 9.66 33.86 28.65
N ARG A 28 10.64 34.23 29.47
CA ARG A 28 10.65 33.94 30.91
C ARG A 28 10.51 32.46 31.23
N PRO A 29 11.37 31.54 30.68
CA PRO A 29 11.26 30.12 30.94
C PRO A 29 11.51 29.81 32.44
N LEU A 30 10.66 28.97 33.01
CA LEU A 30 10.79 28.37 34.32
C LEU A 30 10.77 26.84 34.15
N ASN A 31 11.87 26.20 34.58
CA ASN A 31 11.98 24.74 34.46
C ASN A 31 10.92 24.01 35.31
N PHE A 32 10.33 22.94 34.76
CA PHE A 32 9.54 21.99 35.54
C PHE A 32 10.41 21.22 36.53
N THR A 33 9.82 20.83 37.64
CA THR A 33 10.28 19.68 38.40
C THR A 33 9.90 18.44 37.60
N VAL A 34 10.93 17.69 37.16
CA VAL A 34 10.70 16.53 36.33
C VAL A 34 10.99 15.27 37.13
N THR A 35 10.01 14.35 37.13
CA THR A 35 10.22 12.97 37.57
C THR A 35 9.88 12.05 36.41
N ALA A 36 10.38 10.81 36.44
CA ALA A 36 10.09 9.83 35.38
C ALA A 36 9.93 8.42 35.96
N THR A 37 9.19 7.62 35.26
CA THR A 37 9.03 6.18 35.55
C THR A 37 10.23 5.38 35.05
N GLU A 38 10.25 4.08 35.30
CA GLU A 38 11.08 3.14 34.56
C GLU A 38 10.66 3.11 33.06
N GLU A 39 11.49 2.51 32.22
CA GLU A 39 11.17 2.29 30.80
C GLU A 39 10.45 0.95 30.62
N TRP A 40 9.39 0.96 29.83
CA TRP A 40 8.64 -0.25 29.44
C TRP A 40 8.81 -0.54 27.96
N PHE A 41 8.92 -1.81 27.63
CA PHE A 41 8.85 -2.26 26.23
C PHE A 41 7.41 -2.13 25.71
N GLU A 42 6.41 -2.59 26.50
CA GLU A 42 5.00 -2.33 26.25
C GLU A 42 4.54 -1.11 27.06
N SER A 43 3.93 -0.12 26.38
CA SER A 43 3.45 1.07 27.08
C SER A 43 2.29 0.75 28.02
N PRO A 44 2.38 1.10 29.30
CA PRO A 44 1.26 0.92 30.21
C PRO A 44 0.15 1.95 29.95
N SER A 45 -1.08 1.67 30.42
CA SER A 45 -2.15 2.66 30.42
C SER A 45 -1.81 3.87 31.32
N TYR A 46 -2.49 4.99 31.07
CA TYR A 46 -2.36 6.22 31.87
C TYR A 46 -2.45 5.94 33.38
N ASP A 47 -3.48 5.21 33.82
CA ASP A 47 -3.70 4.89 35.23
C ASP A 47 -2.56 4.05 35.83
N THR A 48 -2.05 3.10 35.09
CA THR A 48 -0.91 2.27 35.49
C THR A 48 0.37 3.10 35.56
N ALA A 49 0.63 3.93 34.59
CA ALA A 49 1.83 4.78 34.55
C ALA A 49 1.85 5.81 35.69
N THR A 50 0.72 6.51 35.92
CA THR A 50 0.60 7.55 36.95
C THR A 50 0.59 6.98 38.36
N SER A 51 0.24 5.72 38.53
CA SER A 51 0.29 4.99 39.82
C SER A 51 1.66 4.34 40.07
N SER A 52 2.55 4.33 39.11
CA SER A 52 3.85 3.68 39.19
C SER A 52 4.89 4.58 39.89
N PRO A 53 5.93 3.99 40.56
CA PRO A 53 6.99 4.74 41.20
C PRO A 53 7.72 5.65 40.19
N VAL A 54 7.95 6.89 40.56
CA VAL A 54 8.73 7.86 39.79
C VAL A 54 10.01 8.26 40.54
N GLN A 55 11.05 8.60 39.75
CA GLN A 55 12.33 9.07 40.24
C GLN A 55 12.63 10.48 39.69
N PRO A 56 13.33 11.35 40.42
CA PRO A 56 13.80 12.62 39.87
C PRO A 56 14.60 12.42 38.59
N PHE A 57 14.26 13.20 37.55
CA PHE A 57 14.89 13.10 36.23
C PHE A 57 15.47 14.46 35.83
N ALA A 58 16.81 14.56 35.74
CA ALA A 58 17.45 15.83 35.45
C ALA A 58 17.40 16.15 33.94
N ILE A 59 17.18 17.44 33.62
CA ILE A 59 17.43 17.95 32.26
C ILE A 59 18.90 17.72 31.90
N GLY A 60 19.16 17.26 30.69
CA GLY A 60 20.47 16.80 30.21
C GLY A 60 20.70 15.28 30.38
N SER A 61 19.83 14.56 31.06
CA SER A 61 19.96 13.12 31.24
C SER A 61 19.56 12.36 29.97
N LYS A 62 20.28 11.26 29.70
CA LYS A 62 19.97 10.34 28.63
C LYS A 62 18.79 9.44 29.00
N TRP A 63 17.94 9.10 28.03
CA TRP A 63 16.78 8.23 28.17
C TRP A 63 16.45 7.52 26.86
N GLY A 64 15.54 6.58 26.96
CA GLY A 64 14.93 5.92 25.81
C GLY A 64 15.83 4.86 25.22
N ARG A 65 15.71 3.61 25.66
CA ARG A 65 16.16 2.47 24.86
C ARG A 65 15.29 2.40 23.62
N ALA A 66 15.87 2.02 22.49
CA ALA A 66 15.11 1.84 21.25
C ALA A 66 13.82 1.01 21.48
N TRP A 67 12.70 1.48 20.96
CA TRP A 67 11.38 0.85 21.04
C TRP A 67 10.75 0.78 22.43
N HIS A 68 11.32 1.46 23.45
CA HIS A 68 10.75 1.53 24.79
C HIS A 68 9.98 2.84 25.00
N THR A 69 9.09 2.83 25.96
CA THR A 69 8.31 4.01 26.42
C THR A 69 8.74 4.42 27.79
N ARG A 70 8.82 5.74 28.04
CA ARG A 70 9.00 6.33 29.36
C ARG A 70 7.93 7.38 29.61
N TRP A 71 7.40 7.42 30.80
CA TRP A 71 6.49 8.46 31.22
C TRP A 71 7.24 9.49 32.08
N PHE A 72 7.08 10.77 31.71
CA PHE A 72 7.61 11.90 32.43
C PHE A 72 6.46 12.62 33.14
N HIS A 73 6.69 13.03 34.41
CA HIS A 73 5.77 13.85 35.18
C HIS A 73 6.37 15.23 35.34
N LEU A 74 5.69 16.25 34.86
CA LEU A 74 6.12 17.66 34.80
C LEU A 74 5.27 18.46 35.79
N GLN A 75 5.89 19.08 36.77
CA GLN A 75 5.20 19.90 37.78
C GLN A 75 5.83 21.27 37.91
N ALA A 76 5.00 22.31 37.93
CA ALA A 76 5.43 23.68 38.19
C ALA A 76 4.32 24.49 38.90
N VAL A 77 4.72 25.53 39.60
CA VAL A 77 3.78 26.53 40.11
C VAL A 77 3.97 27.81 39.31
N VAL A 78 2.90 28.36 38.74
CA VAL A 78 2.91 29.60 37.96
C VAL A 78 3.40 30.76 38.87
N PRO A 79 4.53 31.41 38.58
CA PRO A 79 5.01 32.54 39.39
C PRO A 79 4.15 33.80 39.08
N GLU A 80 4.17 34.77 40.01
CA GLU A 80 3.41 36.02 39.88
C GLU A 80 3.77 36.79 38.61
N GLU A 81 5.03 36.74 38.14
CA GLU A 81 5.46 37.41 36.91
C GLU A 81 4.87 36.78 35.63
N LEU A 82 4.32 35.59 35.73
CA LEU A 82 3.62 34.88 34.64
C LEU A 82 2.08 34.87 34.86
N SER A 83 1.58 35.58 35.88
CA SER A 83 0.15 35.63 36.16
C SER A 83 -0.65 36.30 35.03
N ASN A 84 -1.73 35.63 34.61
CA ASN A 84 -2.69 36.12 33.60
C ASN A 84 -2.10 36.46 32.21
N VAL A 85 -0.99 35.83 31.83
CA VAL A 85 -0.48 35.85 30.47
C VAL A 85 -0.68 34.48 29.81
N PRO A 86 -0.78 34.40 28.47
CA PRO A 86 -0.82 33.11 27.79
C PRO A 86 0.45 32.29 28.09
N LEU A 87 0.27 31.05 28.50
CA LEU A 87 1.38 30.16 28.90
C LEU A 87 1.47 28.97 27.93
N VAL A 88 2.70 28.50 27.79
CA VAL A 88 3.02 27.23 27.11
C VAL A 88 3.95 26.37 27.97
N ALA A 89 3.80 25.08 27.91
CA ALA A 89 4.83 24.15 28.30
C ALA A 89 5.65 23.78 27.06
N TYR A 90 6.95 23.91 27.18
CA TYR A 90 7.90 23.50 26.12
C TYR A 90 8.62 22.25 26.57
N MET A 91 8.71 21.27 25.67
CA MET A 91 9.47 20.04 25.91
C MET A 91 10.32 19.67 24.71
N ASP A 92 11.62 19.43 24.97
CA ASP A 92 12.57 18.89 24.01
C ASP A 92 13.09 17.54 24.51
N LEU A 93 12.55 16.47 23.94
CA LEU A 93 12.86 15.09 24.29
C LEU A 93 14.18 14.59 23.68
N GLY A 94 14.87 15.43 22.91
CA GLY A 94 16.11 15.09 22.22
C GLY A 94 15.96 15.06 20.70
N PHE A 95 14.99 15.80 20.16
CA PHE A 95 14.72 15.85 18.73
C PHE A 95 15.95 16.22 17.91
N VAL A 96 16.14 15.54 16.79
CA VAL A 96 17.24 15.77 15.84
C VAL A 96 16.64 16.27 14.53
N GLY A 97 17.04 17.47 14.09
CA GLY A 97 16.53 18.06 12.84
C GLY A 97 15.03 18.29 12.83
N ARG A 98 14.42 18.08 11.67
CA ARG A 98 12.98 17.97 11.42
C ARG A 98 12.63 16.52 11.15
N GLY A 99 11.36 16.20 11.04
CA GLY A 99 10.89 14.84 10.76
C GLY A 99 9.92 14.37 11.82
N ASP A 100 8.75 15.02 11.80
CA ASP A 100 7.60 14.60 12.60
C ASP A 100 7.22 13.16 12.21
N GLY A 101 7.14 12.29 13.22
CA GLY A 101 6.80 10.89 13.01
C GLY A 101 7.97 9.91 12.80
N PHE A 102 9.22 10.40 12.56
CA PHE A 102 10.39 9.55 12.26
C PHE A 102 11.37 9.35 13.42
N GLN A 103 11.05 9.85 14.59
CA GLN A 103 11.90 9.83 15.75
C GLN A 103 11.07 9.77 17.03
N VAL A 104 11.65 10.16 18.15
CA VAL A 104 10.89 10.29 19.41
C VAL A 104 9.61 11.09 19.22
N GLU A 105 8.52 10.58 19.76
CA GLU A 105 7.21 11.21 19.80
C GLU A 105 6.62 11.06 21.19
N ALA A 106 5.71 11.96 21.56
CA ALA A 106 5.07 11.88 22.85
C ALA A 106 3.62 12.40 22.84
N VAL A 107 2.87 11.99 23.86
CA VAL A 107 1.51 12.47 24.16
C VAL A 107 1.52 13.11 25.53
N ALA A 108 1.03 14.35 25.62
CA ALA A 108 0.82 15.05 26.87
C ALA A 108 -0.59 14.81 27.40
N TRP A 109 -0.66 14.46 28.68
CA TRP A 109 -1.90 14.19 29.43
C TRP A 109 -2.08 15.23 30.51
N ARG A 110 -3.30 15.70 30.69
CA ARG A 110 -3.68 16.59 31.80
C ARG A 110 -5.01 16.14 32.36
N ASN A 111 -5.08 15.90 33.67
CA ASN A 111 -6.29 15.40 34.35
C ASN A 111 -6.89 14.13 33.73
N GLY A 112 -6.06 13.24 33.18
CA GLY A 112 -6.50 12.00 32.55
C GLY A 112 -6.95 12.15 31.08
N GLU A 113 -6.87 13.34 30.49
CA GLU A 113 -7.20 13.58 29.09
C GLU A 113 -5.96 13.88 28.26
N ILE A 114 -5.96 13.42 27.00
CA ILE A 114 -4.92 13.77 26.02
C ILE A 114 -5.13 15.22 25.59
N VAL A 115 -4.11 16.06 25.77
CA VAL A 115 -4.18 17.48 25.45
C VAL A 115 -3.28 17.91 24.30
N HIS A 116 -2.24 17.14 23.95
CA HIS A 116 -1.31 17.52 22.88
C HIS A 116 -0.44 16.35 22.45
N ALA A 117 -0.12 16.28 21.15
CA ALA A 117 0.94 15.40 20.62
C ALA A 117 2.23 16.22 20.45
N ILE A 118 3.33 15.76 21.08
CA ILE A 118 4.64 16.43 21.07
C ILE A 118 5.52 15.79 20.01
N GLN A 119 6.00 16.61 19.08
CA GLN A 119 6.86 16.21 17.94
C GLN A 119 7.83 17.35 17.60
N PRO A 120 8.82 17.17 16.72
CA PRO A 120 9.80 18.22 16.38
C PRO A 120 9.22 19.60 16.06
N ASP A 121 8.15 19.67 15.28
CA ASP A 121 7.49 20.94 14.91
C ASP A 121 6.30 21.32 15.82
N ARG A 122 6.04 20.55 16.91
CA ARG A 122 4.98 20.75 17.92
C ARG A 122 5.47 20.55 19.35
N ARG A 123 6.46 21.34 19.76
CA ARG A 123 7.07 21.25 21.10
C ARG A 123 6.34 22.09 22.16
N LEU A 124 5.35 22.90 21.76
CA LEU A 124 4.62 23.82 22.61
C LEU A 124 3.23 23.29 22.95
N ILE A 125 3.00 23.00 24.22
CA ILE A 125 1.70 22.65 24.76
C ILE A 125 1.04 23.94 25.28
N HIS A 126 -0.03 24.41 24.63
CA HIS A 126 -0.74 25.60 25.06
C HIS A 126 -1.52 25.33 26.34
N LEU A 127 -1.23 26.12 27.39
CA LEU A 127 -1.84 25.97 28.71
C LEU A 127 -2.98 26.95 28.98
N GLY A 128 -3.13 27.96 28.12
CA GLY A 128 -4.04 29.08 28.39
C GLY A 128 -3.46 30.08 29.37
N THR A 129 -4.32 30.81 30.10
CA THR A 129 -3.93 31.82 31.09
C THR A 129 -4.23 31.32 32.51
N HIS A 130 -3.30 31.53 33.43
CA HIS A 130 -3.41 31.11 34.82
C HIS A 130 -3.03 32.23 35.76
N ALA A 131 -3.63 32.23 36.97
CA ALA A 131 -3.22 33.12 38.06
C ALA A 131 -1.89 32.65 38.66
N GLY A 132 -1.15 33.56 39.23
CA GLY A 132 0.04 33.24 40.05
C GLY A 132 -0.35 32.28 41.18
N GLY A 133 0.53 31.33 41.50
CA GLY A 133 0.25 30.27 42.48
C GLY A 133 -0.52 29.05 41.96
N THR A 134 -1.01 29.06 40.68
CA THR A 134 -1.68 27.89 40.10
C THR A 134 -0.66 26.76 39.84
N GLU A 135 -0.99 25.54 40.23
CA GLU A 135 -0.21 24.36 39.93
C GLU A 135 -0.47 23.90 38.48
N VAL A 136 0.59 23.58 37.77
CA VAL A 136 0.59 22.95 36.44
C VAL A 136 1.14 21.55 36.60
N ASP A 137 0.34 20.55 36.27
CA ASP A 137 0.64 19.13 36.35
C ASP A 137 0.39 18.48 35.01
N ILE A 138 1.41 17.88 34.39
CA ILE A 138 1.36 17.27 33.09
C ILE A 138 2.11 15.94 33.11
N TRP A 139 1.48 14.90 32.61
CA TRP A 139 2.13 13.64 32.32
C TRP A 139 2.44 13.53 30.83
N VAL A 140 3.59 12.98 30.50
CA VAL A 140 4.03 12.84 29.09
C VAL A 140 4.46 11.41 28.84
N GLU A 141 3.70 10.71 28.01
CA GLU A 141 4.05 9.40 27.46
C GLU A 141 4.99 9.59 26.28
N ALA A 142 6.25 9.21 26.41
CA ALA A 142 7.27 9.39 25.38
C ALA A 142 7.77 8.06 24.83
N ALA A 143 7.61 7.85 23.53
CA ALA A 143 8.12 6.68 22.80
C ALA A 143 9.50 6.94 22.24
N ALA A 144 10.46 6.08 22.57
CA ALA A 144 11.83 6.15 22.05
C ALA A 144 11.95 5.41 20.71
N THR A 145 11.17 5.84 19.70
CA THR A 145 11.25 5.34 18.33
C THR A 145 12.61 5.72 17.75
N PRO A 146 13.45 4.77 17.30
CA PRO A 146 14.77 5.11 16.76
C PRO A 146 14.64 5.76 15.37
N ILE A 147 15.62 6.57 15.00
CA ILE A 147 15.76 7.10 13.65
C ILE A 147 16.42 6.04 12.80
N ILE A 148 15.71 5.53 11.79
CA ILE A 148 16.15 4.45 10.91
C ILE A 148 16.60 5.00 9.56
N ALA A 149 15.90 6.00 9.01
CA ALA A 149 16.17 6.59 7.70
C ALA A 149 16.02 8.11 7.72
N GLY A 150 16.54 8.76 6.69
CA GLY A 150 16.42 10.19 6.44
C GLY A 150 17.69 10.81 5.90
N HIS A 151 17.61 12.05 5.41
CA HIS A 151 18.72 12.75 4.76
C HIS A 151 20.00 12.85 5.61
N GLU A 152 19.86 12.83 6.96
CA GLU A 152 21.01 12.88 7.88
C GLU A 152 21.57 11.49 8.22
N TYR A 153 20.80 10.40 7.97
CA TYR A 153 21.11 9.01 8.37
C TYR A 153 21.33 8.08 7.18
N GLY A 154 20.97 8.50 5.97
CA GLY A 154 21.04 7.69 4.75
C GLY A 154 20.00 6.56 4.72
N TYR A 155 20.19 5.64 3.77
CA TYR A 155 19.34 4.47 3.50
C TYR A 155 20.22 3.22 3.46
N GLY A 156 20.84 2.89 4.58
CA GLY A 156 21.75 1.75 4.70
C GLY A 156 21.34 0.78 5.79
N PRO A 157 21.95 -0.42 5.83
CA PRO A 157 21.62 -1.44 6.81
C PRO A 157 21.66 -0.92 8.23
N THR A 158 20.63 -1.28 9.03
CA THR A 158 20.48 -0.81 10.41
C THR A 158 20.20 -1.94 11.38
N ALA A 159 20.74 -1.86 12.59
CA ALA A 159 20.41 -2.77 13.69
C ALA A 159 19.15 -2.32 14.46
N PHE A 160 18.61 -1.14 14.17
CA PHE A 160 17.44 -0.60 14.87
C PHE A 160 16.10 -1.18 14.38
N GLY A 161 16.09 -1.85 13.24
CA GLY A 161 14.88 -2.42 12.63
C GLY A 161 14.32 -3.65 13.32
N ASP A 162 15.01 -4.18 14.34
CA ASP A 162 14.58 -5.31 15.16
C ASP A 162 14.95 -5.06 16.63
N PRO A 163 14.03 -5.25 17.60
CA PRO A 163 14.34 -5.14 19.04
C PRO A 163 15.45 -6.07 19.52
N ALA A 164 15.63 -7.23 18.87
CA ALA A 164 16.67 -8.20 19.24
C ALA A 164 18.08 -7.73 18.88
N THR A 165 18.23 -6.94 17.82
CA THR A 165 19.51 -6.40 17.34
C THR A 165 19.74 -4.96 17.78
N ALA A 166 18.70 -4.24 18.19
CA ALA A 166 18.76 -2.84 18.59
C ALA A 166 19.68 -2.63 19.80
N PRO A 167 20.54 -1.56 19.81
CA PRO A 167 21.37 -1.24 20.95
C PRO A 167 20.56 -0.98 22.22
N THR A 168 21.03 -1.49 23.37
CA THR A 168 20.36 -1.31 24.67
C THR A 168 20.67 0.02 25.35
N THR A 169 21.59 0.82 24.77
CA THR A 169 21.96 2.14 25.30
C THR A 169 20.89 3.18 25.00
N PRO A 170 20.63 4.14 25.92
CA PRO A 170 19.68 5.21 25.64
C PRO A 170 20.07 6.05 24.43
N ILE A 171 19.11 6.33 23.54
CA ILE A 171 19.33 7.00 22.27
C ILE A 171 18.96 8.50 22.28
N TYR A 172 18.22 8.96 23.29
CA TYR A 172 17.74 10.33 23.40
C TYR A 172 18.27 11.04 24.64
N THR A 173 18.09 12.37 24.71
CA THR A 173 18.44 13.22 25.85
C THR A 173 17.31 14.20 26.11
N LEU A 174 16.78 14.27 27.33
CA LEU A 174 15.84 15.32 27.71
C LEU A 174 16.56 16.66 27.73
N ARG A 175 16.40 17.50 26.70
CA ARG A 175 17.16 18.77 26.57
C ARG A 175 16.51 19.92 27.28
N ALA A 176 15.17 19.97 27.34
CA ALA A 176 14.41 21.01 27.99
C ALA A 176 13.04 20.56 28.44
N ALA A 177 12.56 21.07 29.56
CA ALA A 177 11.18 21.00 30.01
C ALA A 177 10.89 22.23 30.85
N HIS A 178 10.14 23.21 30.34
CA HIS A 178 9.85 24.45 31.05
C HIS A 178 8.50 25.04 30.68
N ILE A 179 7.92 25.83 31.60
CA ILE A 179 6.77 26.70 31.33
C ILE A 179 7.31 28.08 30.91
N ALA A 180 6.65 28.76 29.97
CA ALA A 180 7.00 30.08 29.49
C ALA A 180 5.80 30.91 29.10
N ALA A 181 5.92 32.22 29.07
CA ALA A 181 4.94 33.13 28.46
C ALA A 181 5.00 32.96 26.93
N PHE A 182 3.84 32.90 26.29
CA PHE A 182 3.68 32.86 24.85
C PHE A 182 3.21 34.22 24.32
N ASN A 183 3.94 34.78 23.37
CA ASN A 183 3.66 36.08 22.79
C ASN A 183 2.98 35.93 21.43
N THR A 184 1.65 36.01 21.38
CA THR A 184 0.84 35.85 20.17
C THR A 184 1.24 36.83 19.08
N GLU A 185 1.39 38.13 19.40
CA GLU A 185 1.75 39.17 18.44
C GLU A 185 3.11 38.93 17.77
N VAL A 186 4.08 38.38 18.54
CA VAL A 186 5.40 38.05 18.02
C VAL A 186 5.31 36.81 17.10
N ASN A 187 4.50 35.84 17.48
CA ASN A 187 4.26 34.65 16.66
C ASN A 187 3.59 35.02 15.32
N ASP A 188 2.59 35.89 15.34
CA ASP A 188 1.89 36.36 14.14
C ASP A 188 2.83 37.16 13.21
N LEU A 189 3.71 37.98 13.81
CA LEU A 189 4.79 38.65 13.05
C LEU A 189 5.75 37.63 12.41
N ALA A 190 6.12 36.58 13.13
CA ALA A 190 7.05 35.55 12.62
C ALA A 190 6.43 34.81 11.42
N ILE A 191 5.16 34.40 11.52
CA ILE A 191 4.43 33.72 10.43
C ILE A 191 4.32 34.63 9.22
N ALA A 192 3.93 35.89 9.41
CA ALA A 192 3.82 36.88 8.34
C ALA A 192 5.15 37.19 7.66
N LEU A 193 6.22 37.37 8.43
CA LEU A 193 7.59 37.58 7.91
C LEU A 193 8.03 36.38 7.09
N HIS A 194 7.82 35.16 7.60
CA HIS A 194 8.18 33.94 6.87
C HIS A 194 7.46 33.87 5.52
N ALA A 195 6.15 34.10 5.49
CA ALA A 195 5.36 34.05 4.25
C ALA A 195 5.83 35.13 3.23
N VAL A 196 6.09 36.35 3.68
CA VAL A 196 6.52 37.44 2.80
C VAL A 196 7.94 37.22 2.30
N ILE A 197 8.85 36.69 3.11
CA ILE A 197 10.22 36.35 2.73
C ILE A 197 10.20 35.22 1.69
N ASP A 198 9.46 34.14 1.96
CA ASP A 198 9.34 32.99 1.06
C ASP A 198 8.78 33.42 -0.32
N LEU A 199 7.72 34.26 -0.33
CA LEU A 199 7.18 34.84 -1.56
C LEU A 199 8.23 35.66 -2.31
N ALA A 200 9.03 36.48 -1.61
CA ALA A 200 10.07 37.28 -2.24
C ALA A 200 11.17 36.45 -2.87
N VAL A 201 11.49 35.26 -2.30
CA VAL A 201 12.45 34.32 -2.88
C VAL A 201 11.95 33.73 -4.20
N ASP A 202 10.67 33.35 -4.27
CA ASP A 202 10.10 32.69 -5.45
C ASP A 202 9.72 33.67 -6.59
N LEU A 203 9.53 34.95 -6.29
CA LEU A 203 9.19 35.93 -7.31
C LEU A 203 10.39 36.30 -8.22
N PRO A 204 10.17 36.54 -9.53
CA PRO A 204 11.23 36.99 -10.44
C PRO A 204 11.89 38.30 -9.99
N ASP A 205 13.19 38.46 -10.23
CA ASP A 205 13.99 39.62 -9.80
C ASP A 205 13.46 40.95 -10.29
N ASN A 206 12.83 40.97 -11.47
CA ASN A 206 12.26 42.17 -12.08
C ASN A 206 10.78 42.43 -11.73
N SER A 207 10.20 41.61 -10.81
CA SER A 207 8.79 41.78 -10.42
C SER A 207 8.57 43.08 -9.64
N PRO A 208 7.61 43.92 -10.04
CA PRO A 208 7.18 45.07 -9.23
C PRO A 208 6.66 44.67 -7.85
N GLN A 209 6.01 43.49 -7.72
CA GLN A 209 5.55 42.94 -6.46
C GLN A 209 6.71 42.66 -5.52
N ARG A 210 7.77 42.02 -6.02
CA ARG A 210 9.00 41.76 -5.24
C ARG A 210 9.61 43.04 -4.70
N ALA A 211 9.62 44.12 -5.50
CA ALA A 211 10.10 45.41 -5.05
C ALA A 211 9.25 46.00 -3.92
N ARG A 212 7.90 45.89 -4.00
CA ARG A 212 7.00 46.29 -2.92
C ARG A 212 7.24 45.47 -1.65
N ILE A 213 7.49 44.17 -1.77
CA ILE A 213 7.81 43.28 -0.65
C ILE A 213 9.07 43.77 0.07
N PHE A 214 10.18 44.03 -0.66
CA PHE A 214 11.38 44.56 -0.03
C PHE A 214 11.15 45.87 0.70
N SER A 215 10.33 46.76 0.16
CA SER A 215 9.97 47.99 0.82
C SER A 215 9.13 47.79 2.09
N ALA A 216 8.25 46.75 2.09
CA ALA A 216 7.49 46.38 3.26
C ALA A 216 8.39 45.73 4.35
N LEU A 217 9.30 44.87 3.95
CA LEU A 217 10.28 44.25 4.86
C LEU A 217 11.19 45.31 5.53
N GLU A 218 11.63 46.32 4.76
CA GLU A 218 12.44 47.42 5.29
C GLU A 218 11.64 48.23 6.32
N ARG A 219 10.36 48.58 6.04
CA ARG A 219 9.49 49.24 7.00
C ARG A 219 9.22 48.40 8.25
N CYS A 220 9.03 47.12 8.10
CA CYS A 220 8.86 46.17 9.21
C CYS A 220 10.10 46.16 10.12
N ASP A 221 11.31 46.04 9.53
CA ASP A 221 12.55 46.07 10.28
C ASP A 221 12.77 47.41 11.01
N LEU A 222 12.41 48.53 10.40
CA LEU A 222 12.49 49.86 11.02
C LEU A 222 11.44 50.08 12.13
N ALA A 223 10.30 49.43 12.04
CA ALA A 223 9.20 49.52 13.01
C ALA A 223 9.44 48.65 14.26
N LEU A 224 10.27 47.59 14.13
CA LEU A 224 10.60 46.68 15.23
C LEU A 224 11.75 47.29 16.07
N ASP A 225 11.46 47.65 17.30
CA ASP A 225 12.52 48.01 18.27
C ASP A 225 13.07 46.71 18.91
N VAL A 226 14.33 46.38 18.60
CA VAL A 226 14.99 45.18 19.08
C VAL A 226 15.20 45.15 20.61
N ALA A 227 15.07 46.28 21.31
CA ALA A 227 15.05 46.34 22.77
C ALA A 227 13.66 46.13 23.36
N HIS A 228 12.59 46.28 22.52
CA HIS A 228 11.20 46.23 22.91
C HIS A 228 10.39 45.43 21.87
N VAL A 229 10.86 44.20 21.55
CA VAL A 229 10.31 43.36 20.48
C VAL A 229 8.81 43.05 20.70
N ILE A 230 8.44 42.72 21.93
CA ILE A 230 7.07 42.34 22.25
C ILE A 230 6.12 43.51 22.03
N GLU A 231 6.47 44.69 22.53
CA GLU A 231 5.66 45.91 22.47
C GLU A 231 5.54 46.49 21.07
N THR A 232 6.53 46.21 20.19
CA THR A 232 6.56 46.73 18.83
C THR A 232 6.23 45.72 17.74
N ALA A 233 6.02 44.43 18.07
CA ALA A 233 5.71 43.36 17.12
C ALA A 233 4.48 43.63 16.29
N SER A 234 3.38 44.09 16.92
CA SER A 234 2.13 44.43 16.22
C SER A 234 2.33 45.59 15.21
N THR A 235 3.09 46.61 15.57
CA THR A 235 3.41 47.74 14.67
C THR A 235 4.28 47.28 13.48
N ALA A 236 5.26 46.43 13.76
CA ALA A 236 6.09 45.83 12.72
C ALA A 236 5.26 44.91 11.79
N ARG A 237 4.31 44.14 12.33
CA ARG A 237 3.40 43.28 11.56
C ARG A 237 2.51 44.12 10.62
N GLN A 238 1.96 45.26 11.10
CA GLN A 238 1.16 46.19 10.30
C GLN A 238 1.94 46.80 9.11
N ALA A 239 3.25 46.96 9.23
CA ALA A 239 4.06 47.44 8.11
C ALA A 239 4.08 46.44 6.90
N LEU A 240 3.76 45.18 7.12
CA LEU A 240 3.60 44.14 6.07
C LEU A 240 2.23 44.17 5.40
N ASP A 241 1.23 44.84 5.95
CA ASP A 241 -0.13 44.91 5.39
C ASP A 241 -0.15 45.56 3.99
N ALA A 242 0.81 46.42 3.69
CA ALA A 242 1.00 46.98 2.33
C ALA A 242 1.21 45.93 1.22
N VAL A 243 1.52 44.66 1.59
CA VAL A 243 1.65 43.51 0.69
C VAL A 243 0.62 42.44 1.01
N LEU A 244 0.35 42.18 2.27
CA LEU A 244 -0.51 41.07 2.69
C LEU A 244 -2.01 41.32 2.44
N THR A 245 -2.43 42.58 2.29
CA THR A 245 -3.82 42.97 2.03
C THR A 245 -4.12 43.24 0.54
N VAL A 246 -3.12 43.12 -0.33
CA VAL A 246 -3.32 43.25 -1.78
C VAL A 246 -3.87 41.92 -2.31
N GLY A 247 -5.08 41.98 -2.84
CA GLY A 247 -5.78 40.79 -3.30
C GLY A 247 -5.40 40.35 -4.72
N ASN A 248 -5.78 39.16 -5.04
CA ASN A 248 -5.64 38.54 -6.36
C ASN A 248 -6.66 39.04 -7.36
N GLY A 249 -6.36 38.87 -8.66
CA GLY A 249 -7.33 39.06 -9.73
C GLY A 249 -8.38 37.94 -9.79
N PRO A 250 -9.51 38.16 -10.47
CA PRO A 250 -10.60 37.18 -10.56
C PRO A 250 -10.26 35.91 -11.33
N SER A 251 -9.13 35.88 -12.04
CA SER A 251 -8.64 34.75 -12.80
C SER A 251 -7.53 33.98 -12.07
N ALA A 252 -7.29 34.24 -10.77
CA ALA A 252 -6.31 33.51 -9.99
C ALA A 252 -6.72 32.03 -9.85
N HIS A 253 -5.74 31.15 -9.92
CA HIS A 253 -5.95 29.73 -9.65
C HIS A 253 -6.48 29.52 -8.22
N ARG A 254 -7.44 28.62 -8.06
CA ARG A 254 -8.04 28.29 -6.76
C ARG A 254 -7.46 27.00 -6.21
N ILE A 255 -7.15 26.99 -4.93
CA ILE A 255 -6.71 25.81 -4.21
C ILE A 255 -7.68 25.49 -3.08
N THR A 256 -8.29 24.32 -3.13
CA THR A 256 -8.93 23.71 -1.96
C THR A 256 -7.84 23.08 -1.11
N ALA A 257 -7.68 23.56 0.12
CA ALA A 257 -6.71 23.03 1.07
C ALA A 257 -7.41 22.18 2.13
N THR A 258 -6.98 20.93 2.28
CA THR A 258 -7.50 20.01 3.29
C THR A 258 -6.37 19.55 4.20
N GLY A 259 -6.55 19.65 5.51
CA GLY A 259 -5.62 19.08 6.49
C GLY A 259 -5.58 17.56 6.35
N HIS A 260 -4.39 16.99 6.39
CA HIS A 260 -4.18 15.56 6.24
C HIS A 260 -2.95 15.09 7.01
N ALA A 261 -2.94 13.84 7.41
CA ALA A 261 -1.77 13.15 7.95
C ALA A 261 -1.71 11.77 7.31
N HIS A 262 -0.87 11.61 6.29
CA HIS A 262 -0.52 10.25 5.85
C HIS A 262 0.17 9.54 7.01
N LEU A 263 -0.30 8.34 7.34
CA LEU A 263 0.26 7.53 8.42
C LEU A 263 0.42 6.10 7.91
N ASP A 264 1.66 5.66 7.80
CA ASP A 264 1.96 4.29 7.43
C ASP A 264 1.51 3.33 8.53
N THR A 265 0.70 2.33 8.14
CA THR A 265 0.21 1.28 9.03
C THR A 265 1.36 0.44 9.60
N ALA A 266 2.45 0.29 8.85
CA ALA A 266 3.78 -0.11 9.31
C ALA A 266 4.80 0.29 8.24
N TRP A 267 6.02 0.59 8.61
CA TRP A 267 7.12 0.90 7.71
C TRP A 267 8.47 0.85 8.44
N LEU A 268 8.97 2.02 8.90
CA LEU A 268 10.15 2.13 9.75
C LEU A 268 9.80 1.96 11.24
N TRP A 269 8.61 1.47 11.53
CA TRP A 269 8.05 1.12 12.83
C TRP A 269 6.99 0.02 12.68
N PRO A 270 6.81 -0.83 13.71
CA PRO A 270 5.83 -1.92 13.69
C PRO A 270 4.40 -1.42 13.93
N ILE A 271 3.41 -2.25 13.60
CA ILE A 271 1.96 -1.98 13.79
C ILE A 271 1.65 -1.53 15.22
N ARG A 272 2.28 -2.11 16.24
CA ARG A 272 2.05 -1.71 17.63
C ARG A 272 2.40 -0.24 17.89
N GLU A 273 3.40 0.32 17.22
CA GLU A 273 3.72 1.74 17.31
C GLU A 273 2.76 2.59 16.49
N THR A 274 2.32 2.11 15.33
CA THR A 274 1.31 2.79 14.51
C THR A 274 0.00 2.97 15.27
N ARG A 275 -0.42 1.99 16.03
CA ARG A 275 -1.61 2.08 16.89
C ARG A 275 -1.52 3.28 17.84
N ARG A 276 -0.35 3.54 18.42
CA ARG A 276 -0.07 4.71 19.27
C ARG A 276 0.07 6.00 18.47
N LYS A 277 0.69 5.94 17.27
CA LYS A 277 0.78 7.07 16.35
C LYS A 277 -0.60 7.54 15.91
N ALA A 278 -1.53 6.62 15.61
CA ALA A 278 -2.91 6.94 15.25
C ALA A 278 -3.61 7.77 16.34
N VAL A 279 -3.46 7.39 17.61
CA VAL A 279 -3.98 8.19 18.73
C VAL A 279 -3.38 9.60 18.75
N ARG A 280 -2.05 9.73 18.57
CA ARG A 280 -1.35 11.04 18.50
C ARG A 280 -1.85 11.90 17.35
N THR A 281 -1.98 11.29 16.17
CA THR A 281 -2.46 11.95 14.93
C THR A 281 -3.88 12.47 15.09
N PHE A 282 -4.78 11.62 15.57
CA PHE A 282 -6.18 11.97 15.75
C PHE A 282 -6.37 13.03 16.85
N ALA A 283 -5.66 12.89 17.98
CA ALA A 283 -5.67 13.88 19.05
C ALA A 283 -5.19 15.26 18.56
N ASN A 284 -4.11 15.29 17.76
CA ASN A 284 -3.61 16.53 17.16
C ASN A 284 -4.65 17.17 16.22
N ALA A 285 -5.24 16.39 15.32
CA ALA A 285 -6.24 16.89 14.37
C ALA A 285 -7.50 17.42 15.10
N VAL A 286 -8.00 16.66 16.10
CA VAL A 286 -9.12 17.09 16.97
C VAL A 286 -8.81 18.42 17.63
N HIS A 287 -7.64 18.56 18.26
CA HIS A 287 -7.23 19.77 18.95
C HIS A 287 -7.16 20.99 18.00
N LEU A 288 -6.60 20.78 16.79
CA LEU A 288 -6.55 21.84 15.76
C LEU A 288 -7.95 22.26 15.30
N LEU A 289 -8.86 21.30 15.09
CA LEU A 289 -10.24 21.60 14.71
C LEU A 289 -11.01 22.31 15.83
N GLU A 290 -10.77 22.00 17.09
CA GLU A 290 -11.36 22.73 18.23
C GLU A 290 -10.95 24.22 18.24
N GLN A 291 -9.72 24.52 17.85
CA GLN A 291 -9.17 25.89 17.84
C GLN A 291 -9.45 26.66 16.55
N ASN A 292 -9.69 25.97 15.43
CA ASN A 292 -9.81 26.56 14.09
C ASN A 292 -11.15 26.19 13.45
N PRO A 293 -12.23 26.97 13.66
CA PRO A 293 -13.57 26.64 13.15
C PRO A 293 -13.70 26.57 11.62
N ASP A 294 -12.80 27.21 10.89
CA ASP A 294 -12.73 27.23 9.43
C ASP A 294 -11.88 26.09 8.83
N ALA A 295 -11.11 25.39 9.64
CA ALA A 295 -10.25 24.28 9.19
C ALA A 295 -11.08 23.01 8.95
N VAL A 296 -10.63 22.23 7.95
CA VAL A 296 -11.15 20.92 7.59
C VAL A 296 -9.99 19.92 7.59
N TYR A 297 -10.27 18.70 8.00
CA TYR A 297 -9.31 17.62 8.04
C TYR A 297 -9.87 16.36 7.38
N CYS A 298 -9.05 15.57 6.70
CA CYS A 298 -9.42 14.26 6.19
C CYS A 298 -8.45 13.18 6.66
N HIS A 299 -8.95 11.95 6.79
CA HIS A 299 -8.14 10.78 7.11
C HIS A 299 -8.70 9.53 6.43
N SER A 300 -7.83 8.70 5.91
CA SER A 300 -8.12 7.41 5.29
C SER A 300 -8.01 6.26 6.29
N GLN A 301 -8.04 5.00 5.81
CA GLN A 301 -7.71 3.77 6.51
C GLN A 301 -8.62 3.47 7.72
N ALA A 302 -9.69 2.71 7.49
CA ALA A 302 -10.64 2.29 8.52
C ALA A 302 -9.96 1.63 9.73
N GLN A 303 -8.85 0.90 9.52
CA GLN A 303 -8.07 0.27 10.59
C GLN A 303 -7.57 1.29 11.63
N HIS A 304 -7.14 2.49 11.21
CA HIS A 304 -6.69 3.52 12.14
C HIS A 304 -7.83 4.01 13.04
N TYR A 305 -9.02 4.21 12.45
CA TYR A 305 -10.22 4.58 13.21
C TYR A 305 -10.60 3.48 14.21
N SER A 306 -10.51 2.20 13.82
CA SER A 306 -10.76 1.08 14.72
C SER A 306 -9.85 1.12 15.94
N TRP A 307 -8.54 1.31 15.74
CA TRP A 307 -7.59 1.41 16.85
C TRP A 307 -7.86 2.62 17.75
N VAL A 308 -8.17 3.77 17.18
CA VAL A 308 -8.49 4.97 17.99
C VAL A 308 -9.80 4.79 18.75
N ALA A 309 -10.80 4.13 18.16
CA ALA A 309 -12.05 3.81 18.88
C ALA A 309 -11.83 2.90 20.10
N GLU A 310 -10.88 1.96 20.00
CA GLU A 310 -10.51 1.04 21.08
C GLU A 310 -9.62 1.72 22.15
N ASP A 311 -8.56 2.42 21.74
CA ASP A 311 -7.50 2.89 22.63
C ASP A 311 -7.75 4.30 23.17
N ALA A 312 -8.55 5.13 22.48
CA ALA A 312 -8.86 6.51 22.86
C ALA A 312 -10.32 6.88 22.50
N PRO A 313 -11.32 6.23 23.11
CA PRO A 313 -12.74 6.40 22.78
C PRO A 313 -13.23 7.84 22.92
N ASP A 314 -12.67 8.64 23.81
CA ASP A 314 -12.99 10.05 23.96
C ASP A 314 -12.55 10.89 22.76
N ILE A 315 -11.38 10.59 22.21
CA ILE A 315 -10.91 11.21 20.95
C ILE A 315 -11.81 10.77 19.79
N PHE A 316 -12.13 9.48 19.72
CA PHE A 316 -13.03 8.96 18.67
C PHE A 316 -14.41 9.61 18.72
N ALA A 317 -15.00 9.83 19.91
CA ALA A 317 -16.26 10.52 20.05
C ALA A 317 -16.22 11.97 19.51
N LYS A 318 -15.09 12.67 19.68
CA LYS A 318 -14.89 14.01 19.09
C LYS A 318 -14.76 13.94 17.56
N VAL A 319 -14.09 12.90 17.03
CA VAL A 319 -14.03 12.65 15.58
C VAL A 319 -15.44 12.47 15.01
N VAL A 320 -16.29 11.63 15.61
CA VAL A 320 -17.70 11.44 15.20
C VAL A 320 -18.44 12.77 15.14
N LYS A 321 -18.26 13.64 16.16
CA LYS A 321 -18.85 14.97 16.18
C LYS A 321 -18.37 15.82 14.99
N PHE A 322 -17.05 15.88 14.72
CA PHE A 322 -16.51 16.67 13.62
C PHE A 322 -16.91 16.11 12.24
N VAL A 323 -17.09 14.79 12.11
CA VAL A 323 -17.68 14.18 10.90
C VAL A 323 -19.12 14.66 10.69
N GLN A 324 -19.94 14.74 11.75
CA GLN A 324 -21.30 15.26 11.67
C GLN A 324 -21.35 16.76 11.34
N GLU A 325 -20.38 17.54 11.80
CA GLU A 325 -20.19 18.95 11.47
C GLU A 325 -19.67 19.18 10.04
N GLY A 326 -19.21 18.14 9.33
CA GLY A 326 -18.60 18.24 8.00
C GLY A 326 -17.18 18.82 8.01
N ARG A 327 -16.51 18.81 9.16
CA ARG A 327 -15.15 19.33 9.35
C ARG A 327 -14.07 18.25 9.44
N TRP A 328 -14.47 17.03 9.64
CA TRP A 328 -13.64 15.83 9.49
C TRP A 328 -14.25 14.96 8.40
N GLU A 329 -13.48 14.67 7.36
CA GLU A 329 -13.92 13.82 6.25
C GLU A 329 -13.22 12.48 6.30
N PRO A 330 -13.93 11.37 6.58
CA PRO A 330 -13.43 10.03 6.27
C PRO A 330 -13.32 9.88 4.75
N VAL A 331 -12.14 9.49 4.26
CA VAL A 331 -11.85 9.32 2.83
C VAL A 331 -11.28 7.93 2.53
N GLY A 332 -11.20 7.57 1.25
CA GLY A 332 -10.54 6.35 0.77
C GLY A 332 -11.44 5.13 0.68
N GLY A 333 -12.33 4.93 1.65
CA GLY A 333 -13.29 3.82 1.64
C GLY A 333 -12.67 2.43 1.78
N MET A 334 -11.38 2.30 2.06
CA MET A 334 -10.64 1.05 2.20
C MET A 334 -10.27 0.77 3.66
N TRP A 335 -9.99 -0.50 3.96
CA TRP A 335 -9.57 -0.92 5.30
C TRP A 335 -8.21 -0.32 5.69
N VAL A 336 -7.22 -0.44 4.78
CA VAL A 336 -5.94 0.30 4.83
C VAL A 336 -5.66 0.93 3.47
N GLU A 337 -4.66 1.81 3.35
CA GLU A 337 -4.08 2.21 2.06
C GLU A 337 -3.24 1.05 1.55
N THR A 338 -3.90 0.13 0.85
CA THR A 338 -3.33 -1.14 0.42
C THR A 338 -2.40 -0.97 -0.78
N ASP A 339 -1.35 -1.78 -0.88
CA ASP A 339 -0.65 -1.95 -2.16
C ASP A 339 -1.65 -2.41 -3.23
N LEU A 340 -1.59 -1.82 -4.41
CA LEU A 340 -2.54 -2.08 -5.49
C LEU A 340 -2.04 -3.09 -6.52
N ASN A 341 -0.75 -3.41 -6.52
CA ASN A 341 -0.13 -4.31 -7.48
C ASN A 341 -0.12 -5.77 -7.01
N LEU A 342 0.07 -6.02 -5.72
CA LEU A 342 0.39 -7.35 -5.18
C LEU A 342 -0.82 -8.15 -4.68
N PRO A 343 -1.81 -7.58 -3.98
CA PRO A 343 -3.03 -8.29 -3.59
C PRO A 343 -3.83 -8.76 -4.81
N ASP A 344 -4.58 -9.84 -4.68
CA ASP A 344 -5.46 -10.28 -5.75
C ASP A 344 -6.70 -9.38 -5.90
N GLY A 345 -7.48 -9.60 -6.96
CA GLY A 345 -8.64 -8.75 -7.25
C GLY A 345 -9.74 -8.83 -6.19
N GLU A 346 -9.95 -10.01 -5.61
CA GLU A 346 -10.92 -10.19 -4.53
C GLU A 346 -10.48 -9.45 -3.27
N SER A 347 -9.21 -9.51 -2.90
CA SER A 347 -8.66 -8.76 -1.76
C SER A 347 -8.83 -7.26 -1.93
N LEU A 348 -8.51 -6.69 -3.10
CA LEU A 348 -8.73 -5.25 -3.36
C LEU A 348 -10.21 -4.86 -3.21
N LEU A 349 -11.11 -5.72 -3.66
CA LEU A 349 -12.54 -5.48 -3.47
C LEU A 349 -12.94 -5.56 -1.99
N ARG A 350 -12.35 -6.50 -1.23
CA ARG A 350 -12.58 -6.62 0.23
C ARG A 350 -12.01 -5.45 1.01
N GLN A 351 -10.91 -4.85 0.58
CA GLN A 351 -10.43 -3.58 1.13
C GLN A 351 -11.55 -2.53 1.12
N VAL A 352 -12.21 -2.36 -0.03
CA VAL A 352 -13.33 -1.41 -0.19
C VAL A 352 -14.55 -1.85 0.63
N VAL A 353 -14.94 -3.13 0.59
CA VAL A 353 -16.11 -3.63 1.32
C VAL A 353 -15.95 -3.43 2.82
N GLN A 354 -14.83 -3.87 3.41
CA GLN A 354 -14.59 -3.76 4.85
C GLN A 354 -14.45 -2.30 5.30
N GLY A 355 -13.76 -1.46 4.53
CA GLY A 355 -13.62 -0.04 4.81
C GLY A 355 -14.96 0.71 4.75
N GLN A 356 -15.73 0.52 3.67
CA GLN A 356 -17.03 1.17 3.50
C GLN A 356 -18.03 0.78 4.59
N ARG A 357 -18.06 -0.49 4.99
CA ARG A 357 -18.91 -0.95 6.09
C ARG A 357 -18.52 -0.31 7.41
N ALA A 358 -17.25 -0.32 7.75
CA ALA A 358 -16.76 0.30 8.96
C ALA A 358 -17.13 1.78 9.02
N PHE A 359 -16.94 2.53 7.94
CA PHE A 359 -17.35 3.94 7.88
C PHE A 359 -18.87 4.13 7.96
N SER A 360 -19.65 3.24 7.34
CA SER A 360 -21.10 3.25 7.45
C SER A 360 -21.57 2.99 8.89
N ASP A 361 -20.94 2.04 9.58
CA ASP A 361 -21.29 1.68 10.97
C ASP A 361 -20.96 2.81 11.94
N TRP A 362 -19.81 3.46 11.78
CA TRP A 362 -19.39 4.54 12.69
C TRP A 362 -20.03 5.89 12.40
N PHE A 363 -20.25 6.21 11.12
CA PHE A 363 -20.64 7.56 10.69
C PHE A 363 -21.99 7.62 9.94
N GLY A 364 -22.63 6.47 9.69
CA GLY A 364 -23.91 6.39 8.96
C GLY A 364 -23.78 6.75 7.47
N ARG A 365 -22.56 6.71 6.91
CA ARG A 365 -22.30 7.02 5.50
C ARG A 365 -21.06 6.31 4.99
N THR A 366 -21.03 6.01 3.69
CA THR A 366 -19.86 5.50 2.96
C THR A 366 -19.00 6.65 2.41
N CYS A 367 -17.76 6.35 2.02
CA CYS A 367 -16.88 7.28 1.32
C CYS A 367 -17.21 7.31 -0.18
N ASN A 368 -17.12 8.50 -0.78
CA ASN A 368 -17.43 8.69 -2.21
C ASN A 368 -16.25 8.46 -3.15
N GLY A 369 -15.05 8.21 -2.65
CA GLY A 369 -13.89 8.04 -3.48
C GLY A 369 -12.75 7.27 -2.84
N ALA A 370 -11.89 6.73 -3.69
CA ALA A 370 -10.66 6.07 -3.30
C ALA A 370 -9.53 7.10 -3.16
N PHE A 371 -8.73 6.97 -2.10
CA PHE A 371 -7.73 7.95 -1.70
C PHE A 371 -6.46 7.21 -1.28
N LEU A 372 -5.45 7.25 -2.14
CA LEU A 372 -4.22 6.46 -2.04
C LEU A 372 -3.03 7.34 -2.42
N PRO A 373 -2.56 8.21 -1.51
CA PRO A 373 -1.55 9.23 -1.83
C PRO A 373 -0.16 8.67 -2.11
N ASP A 374 0.21 7.51 -1.55
CA ASP A 374 1.58 7.00 -1.57
C ASP A 374 1.78 5.62 -2.23
N ASP A 375 0.80 5.06 -2.92
CA ASP A 375 0.87 3.74 -3.56
C ASP A 375 1.86 3.64 -4.72
N PHE A 376 2.35 2.38 -5.01
CA PHE A 376 3.49 2.12 -5.88
C PHE A 376 3.09 1.69 -7.30
N GLY A 377 2.01 2.26 -7.83
CA GLY A 377 1.47 2.01 -9.17
C GLY A 377 0.03 1.50 -9.14
N TYR A 378 -0.68 1.69 -10.26
CA TYR A 378 -2.14 1.60 -10.30
C TYR A 378 -2.59 0.70 -11.44
N PRO A 379 -3.08 -0.52 -11.15
CA PRO A 379 -3.47 -1.49 -12.18
C PRO A 379 -4.72 -1.06 -12.94
N GLY A 380 -4.80 -1.46 -14.20
CA GLY A 380 -5.91 -1.09 -15.09
C GLY A 380 -7.29 -1.62 -14.69
N GLY A 381 -7.38 -2.58 -13.78
CA GLY A 381 -8.64 -3.08 -13.21
C GLY A 381 -9.22 -2.24 -12.06
N LEU A 382 -8.40 -1.35 -11.46
CA LEU A 382 -8.79 -0.62 -10.24
C LEU A 382 -10.02 0.29 -10.41
N PRO A 383 -10.20 1.04 -11.52
CA PRO A 383 -11.39 1.89 -11.68
C PRO A 383 -12.71 1.13 -11.49
N GLN A 384 -12.80 -0.09 -12.01
CA GLN A 384 -14.00 -0.93 -11.85
C GLN A 384 -14.15 -1.39 -10.38
N ILE A 385 -13.07 -1.81 -9.74
CA ILE A 385 -13.08 -2.29 -8.35
C ILE A 385 -13.62 -1.20 -7.42
N VAL A 386 -13.07 0.02 -7.48
CA VAL A 386 -13.49 1.10 -6.61
C VAL A 386 -14.90 1.61 -6.94
N ALA A 387 -15.27 1.66 -8.22
CA ALA A 387 -16.62 2.02 -8.65
C ALA A 387 -17.67 0.99 -8.20
N HIS A 388 -17.34 -0.33 -8.24
CA HIS A 388 -18.20 -1.39 -7.75
C HIS A 388 -18.43 -1.30 -6.23
N GLY A 389 -17.48 -0.74 -5.49
CA GLY A 389 -17.58 -0.39 -4.07
C GLY A 389 -18.21 0.98 -3.78
N GLY A 390 -18.75 1.69 -4.78
CA GLY A 390 -19.48 2.94 -4.65
C GLY A 390 -18.62 4.21 -4.77
N CYS A 391 -17.31 4.11 -5.03
CA CYS A 391 -16.43 5.26 -5.22
C CYS A 391 -16.63 5.90 -6.60
N LYS A 392 -16.67 7.23 -6.65
CA LYS A 392 -16.88 8.05 -7.86
C LYS A 392 -15.63 8.74 -8.34
N TRP A 393 -14.67 8.95 -7.44
CA TRP A 393 -13.42 9.66 -7.73
C TRP A 393 -12.22 8.92 -7.14
N PHE A 394 -11.04 9.26 -7.67
CA PHE A 394 -9.75 8.70 -7.26
C PHE A 394 -8.73 9.81 -7.02
N PHE A 395 -7.98 9.72 -5.93
CA PHE A 395 -6.91 10.66 -5.57
C PHE A 395 -5.58 9.95 -5.35
N THR A 396 -4.53 10.52 -5.92
CA THR A 396 -3.14 10.21 -5.61
C THR A 396 -2.20 11.35 -5.99
N GLN A 397 -0.90 11.20 -5.75
CA GLN A 397 0.15 12.08 -6.27
C GLN A 397 1.48 11.35 -6.54
N LYS A 398 1.62 10.07 -6.17
CA LYS A 398 2.89 9.33 -6.19
C LYS A 398 3.56 9.30 -7.57
N LEU A 399 2.81 9.36 -8.66
CA LEU A 399 3.38 9.43 -10.02
C LEU A 399 4.22 10.69 -10.28
N SER A 400 4.20 11.69 -9.40
CA SER A 400 5.15 12.80 -9.45
C SER A 400 6.60 12.36 -9.25
N TRP A 401 6.82 11.18 -8.62
CA TRP A 401 8.13 10.56 -8.39
C TRP A 401 8.66 9.78 -9.59
N ASN A 402 7.91 9.66 -10.69
CA ASN A 402 8.39 9.00 -11.91
C ASN A 402 9.75 9.53 -12.34
N GLU A 403 10.69 8.61 -12.63
CA GLU A 403 12.09 8.95 -12.92
C GLU A 403 12.27 9.50 -14.35
N THR A 404 11.53 8.96 -15.32
CA THR A 404 11.73 9.25 -16.73
C THR A 404 10.62 10.14 -17.29
N ASN A 405 9.36 9.80 -17.07
CA ASN A 405 8.23 10.45 -17.69
C ASN A 405 7.40 11.24 -16.67
N LYS A 406 7.04 12.47 -17.02
CA LYS A 406 6.07 13.24 -16.24
C LYS A 406 4.67 12.90 -16.71
N PHE A 407 3.79 12.54 -15.78
CA PHE A 407 2.40 12.23 -16.10
C PHE A 407 1.73 13.47 -16.74
N PRO A 408 0.96 13.33 -17.82
CA PRO A 408 0.52 14.48 -18.64
C PRO A 408 -0.62 15.29 -18.04
N HIS A 409 -1.34 14.78 -17.06
CA HIS A 409 -2.54 15.39 -16.47
C HIS A 409 -2.48 15.44 -14.95
N HIS A 410 -3.21 16.38 -14.36
CA HIS A 410 -3.52 16.42 -12.93
C HIS A 410 -5.00 16.15 -12.65
N THR A 411 -5.90 16.57 -13.57
CA THR A 411 -7.35 16.35 -13.44
C THR A 411 -7.90 15.73 -14.71
N PHE A 412 -8.39 14.50 -14.63
CA PHE A 412 -8.77 13.70 -15.80
C PHE A 412 -9.74 12.57 -15.45
N TRP A 413 -10.32 11.91 -16.45
CA TRP A 413 -11.02 10.65 -16.31
C TRP A 413 -10.03 9.49 -16.44
N TRP A 414 -9.95 8.64 -15.44
CA TRP A 414 -9.21 7.39 -15.51
C TRP A 414 -10.16 6.26 -15.89
N GLU A 415 -9.93 5.66 -17.06
CA GLU A 415 -10.74 4.57 -17.61
C GLU A 415 -10.01 3.23 -17.43
N GLY A 416 -10.68 2.27 -16.78
CA GLY A 416 -10.18 0.91 -16.59
C GLY A 416 -10.25 0.05 -17.84
N ILE A 417 -9.74 -1.19 -17.72
CA ILE A 417 -9.73 -2.18 -18.83
C ILE A 417 -11.13 -2.60 -19.28
N ASP A 418 -12.14 -2.48 -18.43
CA ASP A 418 -13.54 -2.76 -18.72
C ASP A 418 -14.34 -1.58 -19.29
N GLY A 419 -13.72 -0.38 -19.33
CA GLY A 419 -14.33 0.87 -19.75
C GLY A 419 -15.00 1.68 -18.62
N THR A 420 -14.98 1.20 -17.38
CA THR A 420 -15.42 1.99 -16.23
C THR A 420 -14.47 3.16 -15.98
N SER A 421 -15.03 4.35 -15.70
CA SER A 421 -14.23 5.56 -15.50
C SER A 421 -14.50 6.18 -14.13
N VAL A 422 -13.43 6.68 -13.49
CA VAL A 422 -13.48 7.47 -12.25
C VAL A 422 -12.82 8.81 -12.46
N PHE A 423 -13.40 9.88 -11.87
CA PHE A 423 -12.82 11.22 -11.98
C PHE A 423 -11.60 11.30 -11.07
N THR A 424 -10.45 11.65 -11.62
CA THR A 424 -9.15 11.50 -10.96
C THR A 424 -8.45 12.84 -10.81
N HIS A 425 -7.79 13.04 -9.66
CA HIS A 425 -6.94 14.21 -9.43
C HIS A 425 -5.61 13.82 -8.78
N PHE A 426 -4.53 14.41 -9.31
CA PHE A 426 -3.20 14.38 -8.70
C PHE A 426 -2.87 15.75 -8.15
N SER A 427 -2.44 15.82 -6.89
CA SER A 427 -2.08 17.09 -6.27
C SER A 427 -0.88 17.74 -6.99
N PRO A 428 -1.04 18.94 -7.59
CA PRO A 428 0.04 19.53 -8.37
C PRO A 428 1.18 20.11 -7.52
N VAL A 429 1.10 20.05 -6.20
CA VAL A 429 2.20 20.39 -5.31
C VAL A 429 3.27 19.27 -5.24
N ASP A 430 3.02 18.14 -5.90
CA ASP A 430 3.89 16.95 -5.98
C ASP A 430 4.25 16.37 -4.60
N THR A 431 3.38 16.57 -3.61
CA THR A 431 3.50 16.00 -2.26
C THR A 431 2.13 15.95 -1.57
N TYR A 432 1.96 15.02 -0.64
CA TYR A 432 0.86 15.02 0.34
C TYR A 432 1.27 15.71 1.67
N ASN A 433 2.52 16.19 1.75
CA ASN A 433 3.14 16.80 2.93
C ASN A 433 3.31 18.32 2.80
N ALA A 434 2.36 19.03 2.16
CA ALA A 434 2.51 20.46 1.96
C ALA A 434 2.50 21.22 3.28
N ILE A 435 3.38 22.24 3.38
CA ILE A 435 3.50 23.12 4.55
C ILE A 435 2.93 24.53 4.30
N MET A 436 2.18 24.70 3.21
CA MET A 436 1.41 25.90 2.84
C MET A 436 2.25 27.17 2.68
N THR A 437 3.52 27.05 2.26
CA THR A 437 4.31 28.25 1.95
C THR A 437 3.86 28.87 0.61
N PRO A 438 3.97 30.18 0.43
CA PRO A 438 3.66 30.84 -0.84
C PRO A 438 4.41 30.22 -2.04
N SER A 439 5.67 29.83 -1.88
CA SER A 439 6.47 29.17 -2.93
C SER A 439 5.88 27.83 -3.33
N GLN A 440 5.42 26.98 -2.37
CA GLN A 440 4.75 25.73 -2.67
C GLN A 440 3.43 25.93 -3.41
N LEU A 441 2.61 26.87 -2.96
CA LEU A 441 1.31 27.18 -3.58
C LEU A 441 1.49 27.69 -5.02
N ARG A 442 2.49 28.56 -5.24
CA ARG A 442 2.87 29.02 -6.57
C ARG A 442 3.45 27.91 -7.44
N PHE A 443 4.20 26.98 -6.84
CA PHE A 443 4.67 25.79 -7.55
C PHE A 443 3.48 24.94 -8.01
N ALA A 444 2.50 24.69 -7.14
CA ALA A 444 1.31 23.92 -7.49
C ALA A 444 0.58 24.53 -8.70
N GLU A 445 0.39 25.85 -8.75
CA GLU A 445 -0.19 26.54 -9.91
C GLU A 445 0.64 26.34 -11.18
N ARG A 446 1.97 26.58 -11.12
CA ARG A 446 2.85 26.45 -12.28
C ARG A 446 2.96 25.00 -12.80
N ASN A 447 2.87 24.03 -11.92
CA ASN A 447 2.98 22.60 -12.25
C ASN A 447 1.64 22.04 -12.74
N TYR A 448 0.50 22.64 -12.42
CA TYR A 448 -0.81 22.18 -12.87
C TYR A 448 -0.88 22.14 -14.40
N ARG A 449 -1.36 21.05 -14.99
CA ARG A 449 -1.24 20.83 -16.46
C ARG A 449 -2.53 21.06 -17.21
N ASP A 450 -3.67 21.11 -16.54
CA ASP A 450 -4.97 21.15 -17.18
C ASP A 450 -5.59 22.55 -17.17
N HIS A 451 -4.74 23.61 -17.21
CA HIS A 451 -5.15 25.02 -17.19
C HIS A 451 -6.12 25.44 -18.31
N ILE A 452 -6.17 24.68 -19.42
CA ILE A 452 -7.06 25.04 -20.55
C ILE A 452 -8.53 24.91 -20.16
N GLY A 453 -8.85 24.03 -19.24
CA GLY A 453 -10.23 23.73 -18.88
C GLY A 453 -10.55 23.84 -17.39
N SER A 454 -9.54 23.85 -16.52
CA SER A 454 -9.74 23.92 -15.06
C SER A 454 -8.84 24.99 -14.43
N HIS A 455 -9.35 25.65 -13.38
CA HIS A 455 -8.65 26.65 -12.59
C HIS A 455 -8.64 26.30 -11.09
N THR A 456 -8.87 25.03 -10.76
CA THR A 456 -8.92 24.55 -9.39
C THR A 456 -8.05 23.32 -9.18
N SER A 457 -7.46 23.19 -7.99
CA SER A 457 -6.71 22.02 -7.58
C SER A 457 -6.85 21.75 -6.08
N LEU A 458 -6.52 20.53 -5.65
CA LEU A 458 -6.50 20.10 -4.26
C LEU A 458 -5.07 20.05 -3.74
N VAL A 459 -4.84 20.61 -2.57
CA VAL A 459 -3.58 20.51 -1.84
C VAL A 459 -3.85 19.94 -0.46
N LEU A 460 -3.22 18.82 -0.15
CA LEU A 460 -3.19 18.24 1.19
C LEU A 460 -2.05 18.89 1.99
N TYR A 461 -2.33 19.33 3.22
CA TYR A 461 -1.30 19.91 4.08
C TYR A 461 -1.21 19.21 5.43
N GLY A 462 0.02 18.97 5.86
CA GLY A 462 0.33 18.28 7.10
C GLY A 462 1.56 17.38 6.91
N HIS A 463 2.29 17.09 7.98
CA HIS A 463 3.41 16.15 7.94
C HIS A 463 2.88 14.73 7.81
N GLY A 464 3.40 13.95 6.85
CA GLY A 464 2.98 12.59 6.53
C GLY A 464 3.99 11.53 6.88
N ASP A 465 3.76 10.35 6.35
CA ASP A 465 4.40 9.08 6.60
C ASP A 465 4.24 8.63 8.07
N GLY A 466 4.75 9.40 9.02
CA GLY A 466 4.63 9.14 10.46
C GLY A 466 3.40 9.73 11.14
N GLY A 467 2.41 10.26 10.39
CA GLY A 467 1.16 10.76 10.95
C GLY A 467 1.31 12.09 11.72
N GLY A 468 2.36 12.88 11.43
CA GLY A 468 2.59 14.18 12.05
C GLY A 468 1.42 15.15 11.92
N GLY A 469 0.81 15.20 10.74
CA GLY A 469 -0.37 15.97 10.42
C GLY A 469 -0.17 17.49 10.38
N PRO A 470 -1.27 18.25 10.32
CA PRO A 470 -1.23 19.71 10.23
C PRO A 470 -0.65 20.38 11.47
N THR A 471 -0.11 21.58 11.28
CA THR A 471 0.30 22.47 12.36
C THR A 471 -0.52 23.76 12.32
N GLN A 472 -0.61 24.48 13.46
CA GLN A 472 -1.23 25.79 13.52
C GLN A 472 -0.61 26.76 12.50
N THR A 473 0.71 26.70 12.34
CA THR A 473 1.44 27.53 11.36
C THR A 473 0.96 27.31 9.92
N MET A 474 0.66 26.05 9.54
CA MET A 474 0.14 25.74 8.19
C MET A 474 -1.25 26.33 7.97
N ILE A 475 -2.12 26.27 8.98
CA ILE A 475 -3.46 26.85 8.93
C ILE A 475 -3.35 28.40 8.78
N GLU A 476 -2.49 29.06 9.58
CA GLU A 476 -2.28 30.50 9.48
C GLU A 476 -1.72 30.92 8.11
N ARG A 477 -0.79 30.15 7.54
CA ARG A 477 -0.28 30.37 6.18
C ARG A 477 -1.39 30.24 5.12
N GLY A 478 -2.27 29.24 5.27
CA GLY A 478 -3.46 29.08 4.41
C GLY A 478 -4.38 30.30 4.47
N ARG A 479 -4.62 30.84 5.67
CA ARG A 479 -5.41 32.08 5.86
C ARG A 479 -4.75 33.30 5.21
N LEU A 480 -3.43 33.43 5.33
CA LEU A 480 -2.70 34.49 4.64
C LEU A 480 -2.78 34.36 3.12
N ALA A 481 -2.80 33.14 2.60
CA ALA A 481 -2.90 32.86 1.17
C ALA A 481 -4.34 32.95 0.62
N ALA A 482 -5.36 33.14 1.46
CA ALA A 482 -6.77 33.18 1.02
C ALA A 482 -7.00 34.20 -0.10
N ASN A 483 -6.31 35.34 -0.11
CA ASN A 483 -6.39 36.35 -1.18
C ASN A 483 -5.08 37.16 -1.30
N LEU A 484 -3.92 36.54 -1.35
CA LEU A 484 -2.61 37.18 -1.44
C LEU A 484 -2.21 37.37 -2.91
N GLU A 485 -1.89 38.58 -3.32
CA GLU A 485 -1.43 38.87 -4.69
C GLU A 485 -0.30 37.97 -5.14
N GLY A 486 -0.47 37.32 -6.31
CA GLY A 486 0.54 36.48 -6.94
C GLY A 486 0.70 35.09 -6.30
N VAL A 487 -0.19 34.68 -5.40
CA VAL A 487 -0.32 33.33 -4.84
C VAL A 487 -1.73 32.84 -5.21
N PRO A 488 -1.93 31.55 -5.54
CA PRO A 488 -3.29 31.01 -5.73
C PRO A 488 -4.23 31.34 -4.56
N GLN A 489 -5.51 31.52 -4.86
CA GLN A 489 -6.51 31.72 -3.81
C GLN A 489 -6.74 30.42 -3.05
N VAL A 490 -6.46 30.39 -1.76
CA VAL A 490 -6.64 29.23 -0.89
C VAL A 490 -7.95 29.32 -0.12
N SER A 491 -8.71 28.22 -0.11
CA SER A 491 -9.85 28.01 0.78
C SER A 491 -9.74 26.65 1.46
N PHE A 492 -10.10 26.56 2.74
CA PHE A 492 -10.21 25.27 3.40
C PHE A 492 -11.51 24.59 2.97
N GLY A 493 -11.42 23.30 2.64
CA GLY A 493 -12.56 22.54 2.16
C GLY A 493 -12.32 21.04 2.22
N THR A 494 -13.39 20.27 1.95
CA THR A 494 -13.33 18.80 1.92
C THR A 494 -12.82 18.30 0.58
N VAL A 495 -12.25 17.09 0.57
CA VAL A 495 -11.81 16.39 -0.65
C VAL A 495 -12.99 16.13 -1.58
N SER A 496 -14.10 15.60 -1.06
CA SER A 496 -15.31 15.36 -1.87
C SER A 496 -15.91 16.67 -2.41
N GLY A 497 -15.82 17.77 -1.67
CA GLY A 497 -16.26 19.10 -2.13
C GLY A 497 -15.44 19.59 -3.33
N PHE A 498 -14.11 19.42 -3.27
CA PHE A 498 -13.23 19.71 -4.40
C PHE A 498 -13.60 18.88 -5.63
N PHE A 499 -13.77 17.55 -5.48
CA PHE A 499 -14.09 16.68 -6.61
C PHE A 499 -15.44 17.04 -7.25
N ALA A 500 -16.44 17.38 -6.45
CA ALA A 500 -17.74 17.81 -6.98
C ALA A 500 -17.64 19.12 -7.78
N GLU A 501 -16.87 20.10 -7.28
CA GLU A 501 -16.64 21.37 -7.98
C GLU A 501 -15.82 21.14 -9.26
N ALA A 502 -14.73 20.38 -9.19
CA ALA A 502 -13.84 20.12 -10.33
C ALA A 502 -14.55 19.32 -11.43
N GLU A 503 -15.37 18.32 -11.09
CA GLU A 503 -16.16 17.57 -12.06
C GLU A 503 -17.23 18.44 -12.72
N GLN A 504 -17.89 19.32 -11.97
CA GLN A 504 -18.87 20.28 -12.51
C GLN A 504 -18.20 21.27 -13.48
N GLU A 505 -17.00 21.77 -13.12
CA GLU A 505 -16.25 22.75 -13.95
C GLU A 505 -15.66 22.08 -15.20
N TYR A 506 -15.05 20.91 -15.07
CA TYR A 506 -14.18 20.34 -16.08
C TYR A 506 -14.61 18.96 -16.60
N GLY A 507 -15.43 18.20 -15.89
CA GLY A 507 -15.73 16.80 -16.17
C GLY A 507 -16.19 16.49 -17.60
N THR A 508 -16.90 17.43 -18.26
CA THR A 508 -17.35 17.23 -19.66
C THR A 508 -16.23 17.34 -20.69
N THR A 509 -15.13 18.02 -20.39
CA THR A 509 -14.01 18.29 -21.31
C THR A 509 -12.68 17.73 -20.82
N ALA A 510 -12.65 17.14 -19.63
CA ALA A 510 -11.45 16.54 -19.05
C ALA A 510 -10.90 15.43 -19.95
N PRO A 511 -9.57 15.33 -20.12
CA PRO A 511 -8.94 14.29 -20.88
C PRO A 511 -9.18 12.91 -20.24
N ARG A 512 -8.88 11.83 -20.99
CA ARG A 512 -8.95 10.46 -20.50
C ARG A 512 -7.59 9.81 -20.53
N TRP A 513 -7.26 9.11 -19.46
CA TRP A 513 -6.18 8.12 -19.41
C TRP A 513 -6.80 6.73 -19.36
N VAL A 514 -6.38 5.83 -20.23
CA VAL A 514 -6.95 4.49 -20.36
C VAL A 514 -5.94 3.44 -19.93
N GLY A 515 -6.36 2.54 -19.04
CA GLY A 515 -5.56 1.41 -18.57
C GLY A 515 -4.64 1.74 -17.38
N GLU A 516 -3.55 1.01 -17.29
CA GLU A 516 -2.59 1.07 -16.19
C GLU A 516 -1.92 2.45 -16.05
N MET A 517 -1.78 2.94 -14.84
CA MET A 517 -0.88 4.04 -14.50
C MET A 517 0.36 3.46 -13.84
N TYR A 518 1.36 3.12 -14.66
CA TYR A 518 2.62 2.50 -14.23
C TYR A 518 3.48 3.49 -13.46
N PHE A 519 3.98 3.09 -12.30
CA PHE A 519 4.91 3.87 -11.51
C PHE A 519 6.36 3.52 -11.90
N GLU A 520 7.13 4.51 -12.31
CA GLU A 520 8.51 4.35 -12.82
C GLU A 520 9.55 4.33 -11.70
N LYS A 521 9.21 3.80 -10.56
CA LYS A 521 10.05 3.59 -9.38
C LYS A 521 9.47 2.43 -8.55
N HIS A 522 10.18 1.97 -7.52
CA HIS A 522 9.72 0.93 -6.59
C HIS A 522 9.44 -0.45 -7.24
N ARG A 523 10.19 -0.79 -8.29
CA ARG A 523 10.03 -2.05 -9.06
C ARG A 523 10.48 -3.30 -8.27
N GLY A 524 11.34 -3.13 -7.28
CA GLY A 524 11.83 -4.18 -6.39
C GLY A 524 10.73 -4.77 -5.51
N THR A 525 9.69 -3.98 -5.22
CA THR A 525 8.55 -4.41 -4.39
C THR A 525 7.80 -5.62 -4.93
N TYR A 526 7.89 -5.91 -6.22
CA TYR A 526 7.25 -7.07 -6.81
C TYR A 526 7.85 -8.41 -6.35
N SER A 527 9.08 -8.39 -5.81
CA SER A 527 9.84 -9.61 -5.50
C SER A 527 10.60 -9.58 -4.16
N THR A 528 10.58 -8.49 -3.40
CA THR A 528 11.20 -8.40 -2.06
C THR A 528 10.30 -9.04 -1.00
N GLN A 529 10.89 -9.69 0.02
CA GLN A 529 10.19 -10.35 1.13
C GLN A 529 9.20 -11.42 0.65
N VAL A 530 9.75 -12.47 0.08
CA VAL A 530 9.01 -13.63 -0.47
C VAL A 530 8.13 -14.27 0.59
N GLY A 531 8.61 -14.41 1.84
CA GLY A 531 7.87 -14.99 2.95
C GLY A 531 6.55 -14.26 3.24
N THR A 532 6.59 -12.94 3.36
CA THR A 532 5.40 -12.09 3.55
C THR A 532 4.40 -12.25 2.39
N LYS A 533 4.90 -12.25 1.14
CA LYS A 533 4.05 -12.44 -0.07
C LYS A 533 3.39 -13.80 -0.13
N GLN A 534 4.12 -14.85 0.23
CA GLN A 534 3.60 -16.22 0.29
C GLN A 534 2.57 -16.37 1.42
N GLY A 535 2.83 -15.76 2.58
CA GLY A 535 1.89 -15.70 3.69
C GLY A 535 0.56 -15.04 3.27
N ASN A 536 0.63 -13.89 2.60
CA ASN A 536 -0.55 -13.23 2.06
C ASN A 536 -1.30 -14.13 1.08
N ARG A 537 -0.61 -14.71 0.09
CA ARG A 537 -1.25 -15.54 -0.92
C ARG A 537 -1.90 -16.78 -0.33
N ASN A 538 -1.27 -17.39 0.68
CA ASN A 538 -1.85 -18.51 1.41
C ASN A 538 -3.12 -18.10 2.17
N SER A 539 -3.11 -16.95 2.80
CA SER A 539 -4.27 -16.40 3.53
C SER A 539 -5.45 -16.09 2.60
N GLU A 540 -5.20 -15.46 1.44
CA GLU A 540 -6.21 -15.22 0.40
C GLU A 540 -6.88 -16.52 -0.06
N ARG A 541 -6.07 -17.54 -0.34
CA ARG A 541 -6.53 -18.87 -0.78
C ARG A 541 -7.37 -19.57 0.29
N LEU A 542 -6.91 -19.56 1.53
CA LEU A 542 -7.60 -20.22 2.64
C LEU A 542 -8.92 -19.53 2.98
N LEU A 543 -9.00 -18.20 2.89
CA LEU A 543 -10.26 -17.47 3.03
C LEU A 543 -11.24 -17.80 1.91
N HIS A 544 -10.77 -17.92 0.67
CA HIS A 544 -11.62 -18.41 -0.44
C HIS A 544 -12.19 -19.81 -0.14
N GLU A 545 -11.34 -20.76 0.32
CA GLU A 545 -11.81 -22.09 0.70
C GLU A 545 -12.81 -22.05 1.85
N LEU A 546 -12.54 -21.28 2.89
CA LEU A 546 -13.42 -21.14 4.05
C LEU A 546 -14.80 -20.63 3.65
N GLU A 547 -14.86 -19.60 2.82
CA GLU A 547 -16.13 -19.06 2.31
C GLU A 547 -16.88 -20.08 1.46
N LEU A 548 -16.18 -20.72 0.51
CA LEU A 548 -16.73 -21.73 -0.40
C LEU A 548 -17.37 -22.90 0.36
N TRP A 549 -16.58 -23.54 1.24
CA TRP A 549 -17.08 -24.74 1.96
C TRP A 549 -18.14 -24.38 3.00
N SER A 550 -18.16 -23.13 3.48
CA SER A 550 -19.21 -22.61 4.35
C SER A 550 -20.56 -22.47 3.65
N VAL A 551 -20.56 -22.02 2.39
CA VAL A 551 -21.78 -22.00 1.55
C VAL A 551 -22.33 -23.41 1.39
N LEU A 552 -21.49 -24.38 1.03
CA LEU A 552 -21.92 -25.77 0.84
C LEU A 552 -22.41 -26.42 2.15
N ARG A 553 -21.92 -25.96 3.28
CA ARG A 553 -22.38 -26.39 4.61
C ARG A 553 -23.63 -25.66 5.05
N GLY A 554 -23.97 -24.51 4.43
CA GLY A 554 -25.11 -23.66 4.82
C GLY A 554 -24.87 -22.92 6.13
N VAL A 555 -23.62 -22.46 6.39
CA VAL A 555 -23.23 -21.74 7.61
C VAL A 555 -22.40 -20.50 7.26
N ARG A 556 -22.42 -19.48 8.11
CA ARG A 556 -21.46 -18.38 8.07
C ARG A 556 -20.48 -18.52 9.23
N PRO A 557 -19.16 -18.62 9.01
CA PRO A 557 -18.20 -18.75 10.10
C PRO A 557 -18.19 -17.53 10.99
N THR A 558 -18.20 -17.72 12.30
CA THR A 558 -18.04 -16.61 13.26
C THR A 558 -16.61 -16.07 13.13
N GLY A 559 -16.45 -14.75 13.07
CA GLY A 559 -15.15 -14.08 13.01
C GLY A 559 -14.54 -13.97 11.62
N ILE A 560 -15.23 -14.39 10.55
CA ILE A 560 -14.69 -14.32 9.17
C ILE A 560 -14.34 -12.89 8.77
N ASP A 561 -15.10 -11.89 9.17
CA ASP A 561 -14.81 -10.48 8.89
C ASP A 561 -13.50 -10.05 9.58
N THR A 562 -13.28 -10.50 10.82
CA THR A 562 -12.03 -10.25 11.54
C THR A 562 -10.83 -10.91 10.86
N LEU A 563 -10.98 -12.14 10.35
CA LEU A 563 -9.93 -12.81 9.56
C LEU A 563 -9.61 -12.02 8.30
N TRP A 564 -10.63 -11.55 7.56
CA TRP A 564 -10.42 -10.66 6.42
C TRP A 564 -9.69 -9.38 6.83
N GLN A 565 -10.14 -8.67 7.86
CA GLN A 565 -9.53 -7.42 8.33
C GLN A 565 -8.06 -7.61 8.69
N ARG A 566 -7.69 -8.73 9.32
CA ARG A 566 -6.30 -9.07 9.65
C ARG A 566 -5.45 -9.28 8.39
N VAL A 567 -5.96 -10.03 7.40
CA VAL A 567 -5.26 -10.20 6.10
C VAL A 567 -5.12 -8.85 5.38
N LEU A 568 -6.21 -8.09 5.29
CA LEU A 568 -6.23 -6.78 4.62
C LEU A 568 -5.26 -5.78 5.25
N THR A 569 -5.04 -5.85 6.57
CA THR A 569 -4.05 -5.02 7.26
C THR A 569 -2.63 -5.35 6.80
N GLN A 570 -2.30 -6.63 6.57
CA GLN A 570 -0.99 -7.04 6.08
C GLN A 570 -0.77 -6.72 4.59
N GLN A 571 -1.80 -6.26 3.87
CA GLN A 571 -1.70 -5.79 2.49
C GLN A 571 -1.37 -4.29 2.37
N PHE A 572 -1.09 -3.62 3.49
CA PHE A 572 -0.64 -2.22 3.49
C PHE A 572 0.58 -2.04 2.58
N HIS A 573 0.67 -0.85 1.91
CA HIS A 573 1.61 -0.62 0.80
C HIS A 573 3.11 -0.61 1.17
N ASP A 574 3.47 -0.74 2.45
CA ASP A 574 4.83 -1.00 2.89
C ASP A 574 5.02 -2.38 3.57
N ILE A 575 3.94 -3.14 3.84
CA ILE A 575 4.05 -4.50 4.40
C ILE A 575 4.22 -5.52 3.26
N ILE A 576 3.18 -5.74 2.45
CA ILE A 576 3.24 -6.74 1.37
C ILE A 576 4.31 -6.43 0.30
N PRO A 577 4.65 -5.18 -0.04
CA PRO A 577 5.78 -4.87 -0.91
C PRO A 577 7.15 -5.33 -0.40
N GLY A 578 7.30 -5.50 0.91
CA GLY A 578 8.57 -5.88 1.50
C GLY A 578 9.47 -4.70 1.85
N SER A 579 8.89 -3.51 2.03
CA SER A 579 9.61 -2.25 2.19
C SER A 579 9.69 -1.75 3.64
N SER A 580 9.32 -2.58 4.60
CA SER A 580 9.39 -2.30 6.03
C SER A 580 10.65 -2.85 6.71
N ILE A 581 10.85 -2.50 7.98
CA ILE A 581 11.91 -3.05 8.82
C ILE A 581 11.70 -4.55 9.11
N ALA A 582 12.76 -5.26 9.49
CA ALA A 582 12.74 -6.71 9.77
C ALA A 582 11.60 -7.12 10.71
N TRP A 583 11.44 -6.39 11.83
CA TRP A 583 10.39 -6.66 12.80
C TRP A 583 8.97 -6.70 12.20
N VAL A 584 8.68 -5.83 11.23
CA VAL A 584 7.37 -5.81 10.55
C VAL A 584 7.14 -7.08 9.74
N HIS A 585 8.17 -7.58 9.07
CA HIS A 585 8.06 -8.80 8.27
C HIS A 585 7.95 -10.05 9.13
N ASP A 586 8.70 -10.13 10.23
CA ASP A 586 8.56 -11.19 11.22
C ASP A 586 7.13 -11.24 11.81
N ASP A 587 6.58 -10.08 12.19
CA ASP A 587 5.21 -9.96 12.69
C ASP A 587 4.19 -10.34 11.61
N ALA A 588 4.39 -9.93 10.35
CA ALA A 588 3.48 -10.24 9.24
C ALA A 588 3.47 -11.74 8.91
N GLU A 589 4.62 -12.39 8.87
CA GLU A 589 4.73 -13.83 8.63
C GLU A 589 4.10 -14.63 9.78
N ALA A 590 4.34 -14.23 11.03
CA ALA A 590 3.72 -14.83 12.21
C ALA A 590 2.19 -14.66 12.19
N GLU A 591 1.70 -13.49 11.78
CA GLU A 591 0.27 -13.20 11.69
C GLU A 591 -0.40 -14.04 10.58
N HIS A 592 0.21 -14.14 9.41
CA HIS A 592 -0.29 -15.01 8.34
C HIS A 592 -0.33 -16.48 8.76
N ALA A 593 0.67 -16.96 9.50
CA ALA A 593 0.68 -18.29 10.06
C ALA A 593 -0.45 -18.51 11.08
N ALA A 594 -0.71 -17.52 11.94
CA ALA A 594 -1.80 -17.56 12.92
C ALA A 594 -3.17 -17.59 12.21
N ILE A 595 -3.36 -16.73 11.20
CA ILE A 595 -4.57 -16.69 10.36
C ILE A 595 -4.80 -18.06 9.68
N ALA A 596 -3.75 -18.62 9.08
CA ALA A 596 -3.84 -19.93 8.41
C ALA A 596 -4.28 -21.03 9.37
N ASN A 597 -3.69 -21.09 10.57
CA ASN A 597 -4.08 -22.07 11.60
C ASN A 597 -5.53 -21.91 12.04
N GLU A 598 -6.00 -20.68 12.25
CA GLU A 598 -7.38 -20.39 12.63
C GLU A 598 -8.38 -20.80 11.54
N ILE A 599 -8.03 -20.53 10.27
CA ILE A 599 -8.86 -20.97 9.14
C ILE A 599 -8.90 -22.50 9.05
N GLU A 600 -7.77 -23.19 9.21
CA GLU A 600 -7.73 -24.66 9.23
C GLU A 600 -8.60 -25.26 10.35
N ASP A 601 -8.61 -24.65 11.53
CA ASP A 601 -9.51 -25.03 12.64
C ASP A 601 -11.00 -24.84 12.28
N HIS A 602 -11.34 -23.80 11.51
CA HIS A 602 -12.69 -23.60 10.99
C HIS A 602 -13.05 -24.66 9.94
N LEU A 603 -12.16 -24.89 8.97
CA LEU A 603 -12.34 -25.89 7.91
C LEU A 603 -12.53 -27.30 8.47
N ALA A 604 -11.75 -27.67 9.48
CA ALA A 604 -11.91 -28.98 10.16
C ALA A 604 -13.30 -29.17 10.79
N LYS A 605 -13.95 -28.09 11.24
CA LYS A 605 -15.32 -28.14 11.79
C LYS A 605 -16.39 -28.16 10.68
N ILE A 606 -16.11 -27.49 9.55
CA ILE A 606 -17.06 -27.30 8.43
C ILE A 606 -17.07 -28.53 7.51
N ILE A 607 -15.94 -29.19 7.31
CA ILE A 607 -15.78 -30.33 6.41
C ILE A 607 -15.88 -31.64 7.22
N PRO A 608 -17.08 -32.21 7.38
CA PRO A 608 -17.20 -33.50 8.06
C PRO A 608 -16.72 -34.61 7.12
N VAL A 609 -15.78 -35.43 7.57
CA VAL A 609 -15.29 -36.58 6.81
C VAL A 609 -15.84 -37.89 7.35
N ARG A 610 -16.09 -38.86 6.47
CA ARG A 610 -16.62 -40.19 6.82
C ARG A 610 -15.78 -41.29 6.16
N GLY A 611 -15.56 -42.39 6.88
CA GLY A 611 -14.74 -43.48 6.34
C GLY A 611 -13.24 -43.17 6.39
N THR A 612 -12.47 -43.88 5.60
CA THR A 612 -10.98 -43.80 5.53
C THR A 612 -10.48 -43.74 4.10
N GLU A 613 -11.35 -43.59 3.12
CA GLU A 613 -10.98 -43.49 1.71
C GLU A 613 -10.53 -42.04 1.42
N VAL A 614 -9.29 -41.86 0.98
CA VAL A 614 -8.75 -40.55 0.69
C VAL A 614 -9.54 -39.88 -0.45
N HIS A 615 -9.90 -38.64 -0.23
CA HIS A 615 -10.53 -37.79 -1.26
C HIS A 615 -9.69 -36.52 -1.49
N VAL A 616 -9.79 -36.00 -2.70
CA VAL A 616 -9.21 -34.71 -3.11
C VAL A 616 -10.36 -33.73 -3.34
N MET A 617 -10.37 -32.66 -2.59
CA MET A 617 -11.32 -31.56 -2.73
C MET A 617 -10.73 -30.48 -3.63
N ASN A 618 -11.50 -30.02 -4.58
CA ASN A 618 -11.11 -29.01 -5.57
C ASN A 618 -11.78 -27.66 -5.27
N PRO A 619 -11.08 -26.67 -4.70
CA PRO A 619 -11.63 -25.34 -4.44
C PRO A 619 -11.61 -24.42 -5.67
N ALA A 620 -11.00 -24.85 -6.78
CA ALA A 620 -10.88 -24.04 -7.99
C ALA A 620 -12.24 -23.93 -8.73
N PRO A 621 -12.49 -22.80 -9.42
CA PRO A 621 -13.70 -22.58 -10.21
C PRO A 621 -13.74 -23.38 -11.52
N VAL A 622 -12.78 -24.26 -11.71
CA VAL A 622 -12.60 -25.12 -12.89
C VAL A 622 -12.35 -26.56 -12.46
N ALA A 623 -12.72 -27.50 -13.30
CA ALA A 623 -12.47 -28.92 -13.01
C ALA A 623 -10.96 -29.21 -12.89
N LEU A 624 -10.59 -30.08 -11.97
CA LEU A 624 -9.24 -30.56 -11.76
C LEU A 624 -9.11 -31.94 -12.42
N HIS A 625 -8.43 -31.95 -13.56
CA HIS A 625 -8.04 -33.17 -14.27
C HIS A 625 -6.53 -33.24 -14.29
N GLY A 626 -5.93 -34.29 -13.76
CA GLY A 626 -4.47 -34.44 -13.78
C GLY A 626 -3.90 -35.23 -12.62
N VAL A 627 -2.64 -34.94 -12.33
CA VAL A 627 -1.86 -35.66 -11.29
C VAL A 627 -1.75 -34.76 -10.06
N VAL A 628 -2.02 -35.37 -8.91
CA VAL A 628 -1.88 -34.76 -7.57
C VAL A 628 -1.01 -35.65 -6.69
N ASP A 629 -0.40 -35.08 -5.67
CA ASP A 629 0.35 -35.84 -4.66
C ASP A 629 -0.57 -36.28 -3.52
N VAL A 630 -0.60 -37.56 -3.25
CA VAL A 630 -1.24 -38.15 -2.07
C VAL A 630 -0.20 -38.98 -1.34
N ASP A 631 0.16 -38.64 -0.11
CA ASP A 631 1.23 -39.24 0.67
C ASP A 631 2.57 -39.33 -0.11
N ALA A 632 2.93 -38.25 -0.80
CA ALA A 632 4.09 -38.11 -1.68
C ALA A 632 4.11 -39.14 -2.85
N GLN A 633 2.96 -39.67 -3.23
CA GLN A 633 2.81 -40.51 -4.42
C GLN A 633 1.96 -39.80 -5.47
N PRO A 634 2.35 -39.79 -6.75
CA PRO A 634 1.54 -39.23 -7.82
C PRO A 634 0.30 -40.11 -8.03
N MET A 635 -0.86 -39.49 -7.96
CA MET A 635 -2.16 -40.09 -8.19
C MET A 635 -2.93 -39.29 -9.24
N TRP A 636 -3.73 -39.96 -10.03
CA TRP A 636 -4.64 -39.30 -10.97
C TRP A 636 -5.93 -38.88 -10.28
N ILE A 637 -6.41 -37.69 -10.63
CA ILE A 637 -7.67 -37.12 -10.13
C ILE A 637 -8.53 -36.58 -11.27
N ASP A 638 -9.84 -36.71 -11.10
CA ASP A 638 -10.86 -36.09 -11.94
C ASP A 638 -11.96 -35.55 -11.03
N ALA A 639 -11.79 -34.31 -10.54
CA ALA A 639 -12.71 -33.67 -9.62
C ALA A 639 -13.41 -32.48 -10.28
N PRO A 640 -14.74 -32.35 -10.10
CA PRO A 640 -15.48 -31.17 -10.64
C PRO A 640 -15.00 -29.89 -9.96
N ALA A 641 -15.33 -28.73 -10.59
CA ALA A 641 -15.17 -27.43 -9.95
C ALA A 641 -15.97 -27.39 -8.63
N PHE A 642 -15.35 -26.87 -7.56
CA PHE A 642 -15.97 -26.76 -6.24
C PHE A 642 -16.52 -28.10 -5.68
N GLY A 643 -15.88 -29.20 -6.02
CA GLY A 643 -16.32 -30.53 -5.62
C GLY A 643 -15.19 -31.44 -5.16
N SER A 644 -15.43 -32.75 -5.13
CA SER A 644 -14.43 -33.72 -4.68
C SER A 644 -14.49 -35.02 -5.43
N ALA A 645 -13.36 -35.76 -5.44
CA ALA A 645 -13.28 -37.11 -6.01
C ALA A 645 -12.22 -37.95 -5.27
N ALA A 646 -12.34 -39.29 -5.39
CA ALA A 646 -11.31 -40.20 -4.94
C ALA A 646 -10.17 -40.29 -6.00
N PRO A 647 -8.89 -40.17 -5.62
CA PRO A 647 -7.77 -40.30 -6.54
C PRO A 647 -7.51 -41.78 -6.90
N THR A 648 -6.86 -42.03 -8.04
CA THR A 648 -6.49 -43.35 -8.50
C THR A 648 -5.00 -43.42 -8.88
N SER A 649 -4.35 -44.56 -8.66
CA SER A 649 -2.97 -44.80 -9.10
C SER A 649 -2.84 -45.15 -10.58
N GLU A 650 -3.97 -45.38 -11.28
CA GLU A 650 -3.99 -45.76 -12.67
C GLU A 650 -4.17 -44.55 -13.59
N LEU A 651 -3.40 -44.48 -14.66
CA LEU A 651 -3.60 -43.51 -15.72
C LEU A 651 -4.83 -43.88 -16.54
N PRO A 652 -5.87 -43.03 -16.66
CA PRO A 652 -7.05 -43.36 -17.46
C PRO A 652 -6.70 -43.58 -18.93
N GLY A 653 -7.51 -44.44 -19.58
CA GLY A 653 -7.38 -44.68 -21.02
C GLY A 653 -7.55 -43.40 -21.85
N GLY A 654 -6.74 -43.27 -22.89
CA GLY A 654 -6.75 -42.10 -23.79
C GLY A 654 -5.62 -41.08 -23.50
N HIS A 655 -4.93 -41.19 -22.39
CA HIS A 655 -3.75 -40.39 -22.08
C HIS A 655 -2.45 -41.19 -22.29
N ALA A 656 -1.42 -40.49 -22.77
CA ALA A 656 -0.09 -41.11 -22.92
C ALA A 656 0.64 -41.08 -21.58
N PRO A 657 1.33 -42.17 -21.19
CA PRO A 657 2.16 -42.18 -19.99
C PRO A 657 3.37 -41.25 -20.17
N VAL A 658 3.88 -40.74 -19.05
CA VAL A 658 5.14 -40.01 -19.06
C VAL A 658 6.29 -40.97 -19.31
N THR A 659 7.18 -40.60 -20.21
CA THR A 659 8.39 -41.36 -20.57
C THR A 659 9.63 -40.53 -20.32
N VAL A 660 10.72 -41.24 -19.98
CA VAL A 660 12.04 -40.66 -19.76
C VAL A 660 13.05 -41.32 -20.68
N SER A 661 13.87 -40.51 -21.33
CA SER A 661 15.02 -41.01 -22.07
C SER A 661 16.28 -40.18 -21.75
N ALA A 662 17.43 -40.83 -21.76
CA ALA A 662 18.72 -40.16 -21.56
C ALA A 662 19.67 -40.53 -22.69
N THR A 663 20.19 -39.57 -23.43
CA THR A 663 21.08 -39.76 -24.56
C THR A 663 22.10 -38.63 -24.58
N ASP A 664 23.37 -38.94 -24.69
CA ASP A 664 24.49 -37.98 -24.79
C ASP A 664 24.48 -36.89 -23.71
N GLY A 665 24.10 -37.23 -22.47
CA GLY A 665 24.05 -36.33 -21.33
C GLY A 665 22.80 -35.40 -21.31
N ILE A 666 21.84 -35.63 -22.21
CA ILE A 666 20.55 -34.92 -22.22
C ILE A 666 19.46 -35.86 -21.70
N ILE A 667 18.70 -35.40 -20.70
CA ILE A 667 17.52 -36.09 -20.19
C ILE A 667 16.30 -35.47 -20.85
N THR A 668 15.43 -36.31 -21.44
CA THR A 668 14.22 -35.88 -22.09
C THR A 668 12.98 -36.51 -21.42
N LEU A 669 12.06 -35.67 -20.96
CA LEU A 669 10.75 -36.07 -20.47
C LEU A 669 9.71 -35.85 -21.58
N SER A 670 8.74 -36.76 -21.72
CA SER A 670 7.62 -36.59 -22.69
C SER A 670 6.35 -37.26 -22.17
N ASN A 671 5.20 -36.60 -22.32
CA ASN A 671 3.88 -37.11 -22.02
C ASN A 671 2.97 -37.25 -23.26
N GLY A 672 3.55 -37.12 -24.46
CA GLY A 672 2.82 -37.15 -25.73
C GLY A 672 2.21 -35.80 -26.16
N LEU A 673 2.03 -34.85 -25.26
CA LEU A 673 1.59 -33.47 -25.54
C LEU A 673 2.78 -32.55 -25.73
N ILE A 674 3.67 -32.56 -24.74
CA ILE A 674 4.93 -31.80 -24.75
C ILE A 674 6.13 -32.69 -24.46
N SER A 675 7.29 -32.21 -24.88
CA SER A 675 8.60 -32.84 -24.59
C SER A 675 9.57 -31.78 -24.13
N VAL A 676 10.31 -32.09 -23.06
CA VAL A 676 11.25 -31.21 -22.38
C VAL A 676 12.61 -31.87 -22.28
N SER A 677 13.67 -31.20 -22.71
CA SER A 677 15.05 -31.71 -22.64
C SER A 677 15.90 -30.84 -21.72
N VAL A 678 16.61 -31.50 -20.79
CA VAL A 678 17.54 -30.90 -19.81
C VAL A 678 18.94 -31.38 -20.08
N ASN A 679 19.91 -30.46 -20.21
CA ASN A 679 21.32 -30.84 -20.45
C ASN A 679 22.10 -31.07 -19.16
N ALA A 680 23.39 -31.41 -19.29
CA ALA A 680 24.28 -31.66 -18.17
C ALA A 680 24.54 -30.44 -17.26
N ASP A 681 24.32 -29.23 -17.76
CA ASP A 681 24.47 -27.97 -17.04
C ASP A 681 23.17 -27.60 -16.24
N GLY A 682 22.14 -28.44 -16.29
CA GLY A 682 20.84 -28.19 -15.64
C GLY A 682 19.95 -27.19 -16.40
N ALA A 683 20.32 -26.79 -17.59
CA ALA A 683 19.56 -25.89 -18.45
C ALA A 683 18.54 -26.69 -19.29
N ILE A 684 17.35 -26.11 -19.47
CA ILE A 684 16.34 -26.65 -20.38
C ILE A 684 16.71 -26.22 -21.80
N THR A 685 17.05 -27.17 -22.67
CA THR A 685 17.51 -26.93 -24.06
C THR A 685 16.37 -27.04 -25.07
N SER A 686 15.25 -27.62 -24.68
CA SER A 686 14.06 -27.71 -25.53
C SER A 686 12.80 -27.82 -24.69
N ILE A 687 11.78 -27.07 -25.06
CA ILE A 687 10.38 -27.29 -24.70
C ILE A 687 9.61 -27.25 -26.04
N ARG A 688 8.92 -28.33 -26.37
CA ARG A 688 8.23 -28.45 -27.66
C ARG A 688 6.93 -29.24 -27.55
N ASN A 689 5.99 -28.93 -28.41
CA ASN A 689 4.88 -29.83 -28.75
C ASN A 689 5.22 -30.66 -30.01
N SER A 690 4.24 -31.37 -30.56
CA SER A 690 4.41 -32.18 -31.77
C SER A 690 4.82 -31.36 -33.01
N GLU A 691 4.50 -30.06 -33.04
CA GLU A 691 4.64 -29.22 -34.20
C GLU A 691 5.91 -28.34 -34.15
N ARG A 692 6.19 -27.72 -32.98
CA ARG A 692 7.20 -26.67 -32.87
C ARG A 692 7.93 -26.68 -31.55
N SER A 693 9.23 -26.21 -31.56
CA SER A 693 10.00 -25.87 -30.36
C SER A 693 9.73 -24.42 -29.97
N LEU A 694 9.71 -24.15 -28.66
CA LEU A 694 9.65 -22.81 -28.10
C LEU A 694 10.96 -22.03 -28.34
N PHE A 695 12.08 -22.72 -28.38
CA PHE A 695 13.40 -22.08 -28.47
C PHE A 695 13.95 -22.08 -29.89
N ALA A 696 14.65 -21.03 -30.26
CA ALA A 696 15.56 -21.04 -31.39
C ALA A 696 16.73 -22.00 -31.14
N SER A 697 17.41 -22.41 -32.24
CA SER A 697 18.55 -23.32 -32.12
C SER A 697 19.68 -22.67 -31.33
N GLY A 698 20.09 -23.31 -30.25
CA GLY A 698 21.17 -22.86 -29.36
C GLY A 698 20.71 -22.04 -28.16
N ASP A 699 19.45 -21.68 -28.08
CA ASP A 699 18.86 -21.02 -26.90
C ASP A 699 18.49 -22.07 -25.84
N PHE A 700 18.50 -21.66 -24.56
CA PHE A 700 18.12 -22.53 -23.42
C PHE A 700 17.58 -21.69 -22.24
N ALA A 701 16.66 -22.27 -21.49
CA ALA A 701 16.20 -21.67 -20.25
C ALA A 701 17.14 -21.99 -19.08
N HIS A 702 17.47 -20.98 -18.27
CA HIS A 702 18.47 -21.09 -17.21
C HIS A 702 18.31 -20.03 -16.15
N PHE A 703 18.97 -20.23 -15.01
CA PHE A 703 19.10 -19.24 -13.96
C PHE A 703 20.22 -18.24 -14.22
N THR A 704 19.96 -16.98 -13.90
CA THR A 704 20.96 -15.92 -13.93
C THR A 704 21.00 -15.18 -12.61
N LEU A 705 22.20 -14.88 -12.14
CA LEU A 705 22.45 -14.05 -10.98
C LEU A 705 22.95 -12.68 -11.44
N ARG A 706 22.30 -11.61 -10.94
CA ARG A 706 22.67 -10.23 -11.24
C ARG A 706 22.99 -9.46 -9.97
N GLN A 707 23.78 -8.41 -10.12
CA GLN A 707 23.92 -7.38 -9.09
C GLN A 707 22.58 -6.63 -8.92
N ASP A 708 22.28 -6.20 -7.69
CA ASP A 708 21.07 -5.49 -7.32
C ASP A 708 21.40 -4.44 -6.25
N THR A 709 21.88 -3.28 -6.71
CA THR A 709 22.43 -2.19 -5.89
C THR A 709 21.85 -0.86 -6.35
N PRO A 710 20.53 -0.63 -6.13
CA PRO A 710 19.89 0.63 -6.51
C PRO A 710 20.55 1.82 -5.79
N ALA A 711 20.41 3.01 -6.36
CA ALA A 711 21.01 4.23 -5.83
C ALA A 711 20.45 4.60 -4.45
N GLU A 712 19.18 4.32 -4.21
CA GLU A 712 18.44 4.55 -2.97
C GLU A 712 17.31 3.52 -2.84
N TYR A 713 16.81 3.28 -1.64
CA TYR A 713 15.61 2.46 -1.42
C TYR A 713 15.77 1.00 -1.86
N ASP A 714 16.76 0.31 -1.29
CA ASP A 714 17.15 -1.05 -1.69
C ASP A 714 15.95 -2.02 -1.83
N ALA A 715 15.06 -2.07 -0.84
CA ALA A 715 13.91 -2.97 -0.87
C ALA A 715 12.86 -2.57 -1.92
N TRP A 716 12.73 -1.27 -2.18
CA TRP A 716 11.70 -0.75 -3.08
C TRP A 716 12.08 -0.86 -4.55
N ASP A 717 13.36 -0.59 -4.90
CA ASP A 717 13.65 -0.34 -6.30
C ASP A 717 14.62 -1.33 -6.95
N ILE A 718 14.55 -1.37 -8.26
CA ILE A 718 15.52 -1.95 -9.18
C ILE A 718 15.85 -0.86 -10.17
N ASP A 719 17.10 -0.41 -10.18
CA ASP A 719 17.57 0.61 -11.10
C ASP A 719 17.67 0.08 -12.54
N MET A 720 17.52 0.96 -13.52
CA MET A 720 17.77 0.62 -14.92
C MET A 720 19.20 0.11 -15.14
N THR A 721 20.16 0.60 -14.39
CA THR A 721 21.55 0.14 -14.38
C THR A 721 21.64 -1.34 -14.00
N ASP A 722 20.98 -1.73 -12.91
CA ASP A 722 20.98 -3.11 -12.42
C ASP A 722 20.14 -4.03 -13.30
N ALA A 723 19.04 -3.52 -13.87
CA ALA A 723 18.25 -4.26 -14.86
C ALA A 723 19.05 -4.61 -16.12
N ASN A 724 20.04 -3.81 -16.46
CA ASN A 724 20.92 -4.01 -17.62
C ASN A 724 22.32 -4.53 -17.26
N ALA A 725 22.61 -4.79 -15.96
CA ALA A 725 23.88 -5.31 -15.49
C ALA A 725 24.20 -6.69 -16.12
N PRO A 726 25.48 -7.04 -16.32
CA PRO A 726 25.87 -8.35 -16.78
C PRO A 726 25.32 -9.43 -15.86
N ALA A 727 24.81 -10.53 -16.46
CA ALA A 727 24.28 -11.67 -15.74
C ALA A 727 25.33 -12.80 -15.68
N LEU A 728 25.47 -13.42 -14.52
CA LEU A 728 26.18 -14.68 -14.36
C LEU A 728 25.17 -15.82 -14.57
N SER A 729 25.37 -16.65 -15.61
CA SER A 729 24.57 -17.85 -15.79
C SER A 729 25.00 -18.91 -14.79
N LEU A 730 24.06 -19.51 -14.09
CA LEU A 730 24.32 -20.63 -13.20
C LEU A 730 24.41 -21.95 -14.00
N VAL A 731 25.33 -22.80 -13.61
CA VAL A 731 25.54 -24.12 -14.15
C VAL A 731 25.39 -25.13 -13.01
N ALA A 732 24.75 -26.27 -13.25
CA ALA A 732 24.56 -27.27 -12.23
C ALA A 732 25.92 -27.83 -11.72
N ASP A 733 26.03 -27.99 -10.41
CA ASP A 733 27.24 -28.54 -9.72
C ASP A 733 27.48 -29.99 -10.04
N SER A 734 26.44 -30.72 -10.41
CA SER A 734 26.47 -32.13 -10.75
C SER A 734 25.51 -32.42 -11.91
N VAL A 735 25.77 -33.52 -12.61
CA VAL A 735 24.87 -33.97 -13.68
C VAL A 735 23.46 -34.16 -13.13
N PRO A 736 22.41 -33.58 -13.78
CA PRO A 736 21.03 -33.76 -13.38
C PRO A 736 20.62 -35.23 -13.28
N VAL A 737 19.78 -35.54 -12.31
CA VAL A 737 19.31 -36.90 -12.06
C VAL A 737 17.79 -37.02 -12.16
N VAL A 738 17.33 -38.15 -12.66
CA VAL A 738 15.91 -38.50 -12.64
C VAL A 738 15.57 -39.00 -11.23
N VAL A 739 14.85 -38.25 -10.45
CA VAL A 739 14.46 -38.59 -9.07
C VAL A 739 13.11 -39.31 -8.98
N GLU A 740 12.29 -39.14 -10.04
CA GLU A 740 11.00 -39.81 -10.16
C GLU A 740 10.75 -40.22 -11.61
N SER A 741 10.22 -41.44 -11.82
CA SER A 741 9.80 -41.94 -13.14
C SER A 741 8.66 -42.93 -12.99
N SER A 742 7.43 -42.43 -13.27
CA SER A 742 6.19 -43.22 -13.27
C SER A 742 5.36 -42.90 -14.52
N PRO A 743 4.36 -43.73 -14.86
CA PRO A 743 3.43 -43.36 -15.95
C PRO A 743 2.68 -42.02 -15.73
N LEU A 744 2.53 -41.61 -14.46
CA LEU A 744 1.81 -40.40 -14.08
C LEU A 744 2.73 -39.18 -14.07
N ARG A 745 3.97 -39.29 -13.59
CA ARG A 745 4.88 -38.16 -13.48
C ARG A 745 6.35 -38.60 -13.63
N ALA A 746 7.16 -37.72 -14.20
CA ALA A 746 8.62 -37.84 -14.15
C ALA A 746 9.25 -36.49 -13.75
N THR A 747 10.30 -36.57 -12.92
CA THR A 747 10.97 -35.42 -12.34
C THR A 747 12.49 -35.53 -12.50
N VAL A 748 13.09 -34.44 -13.01
CA VAL A 748 14.53 -34.23 -13.07
C VAL A 748 14.94 -33.24 -12.00
N GLU A 749 15.91 -33.59 -11.17
CA GLU A 749 16.51 -32.74 -10.15
C GLU A 749 17.87 -32.20 -10.60
N CYS A 750 18.09 -30.94 -10.44
CA CYS A 750 19.30 -30.19 -10.73
C CYS A 750 19.78 -29.48 -9.45
N LEU A 751 21.04 -29.57 -9.13
CA LEU A 751 21.66 -28.90 -7.99
C LEU A 751 22.55 -27.77 -8.50
N PHE A 752 22.36 -26.56 -7.97
CA PHE A 752 23.15 -25.38 -8.26
C PHE A 752 23.77 -24.83 -6.98
N ALA A 753 24.92 -24.21 -7.11
CA ALA A 753 25.54 -23.46 -6.03
C ALA A 753 26.08 -22.12 -6.53
N THR A 754 26.09 -21.18 -5.62
CA THR A 754 26.89 -19.98 -5.69
C THR A 754 27.98 -20.03 -4.62
N GLU A 755 28.68 -18.93 -4.35
CA GLU A 755 29.68 -18.91 -3.26
C GLU A 755 29.01 -19.11 -1.89
N SER A 756 27.77 -18.60 -1.72
CA SER A 756 27.06 -18.54 -0.42
C SER A 756 25.78 -19.36 -0.36
N SER A 757 25.18 -19.72 -1.48
CA SER A 757 23.85 -20.31 -1.54
C SER A 757 23.82 -21.67 -2.21
N ARG A 758 22.78 -22.46 -1.91
CA ARG A 758 22.49 -23.76 -2.52
C ARG A 758 21.07 -23.79 -3.04
N LEU A 759 20.88 -24.31 -4.26
CA LEU A 759 19.60 -24.36 -4.95
C LEU A 759 19.31 -25.79 -5.40
N VAL A 760 18.14 -26.31 -5.08
CA VAL A 760 17.58 -27.55 -5.61
C VAL A 760 16.45 -27.20 -6.53
N VAL A 761 16.60 -27.51 -7.82
CA VAL A 761 15.58 -27.23 -8.84
C VAL A 761 15.04 -28.54 -9.37
N ARG A 762 13.72 -28.67 -9.41
CA ARG A 762 13.06 -29.86 -10.00
C ARG A 762 12.20 -29.43 -11.18
N TYR A 763 12.38 -30.14 -12.28
CA TYR A 763 11.56 -30.05 -13.48
C TYR A 763 10.65 -31.25 -13.53
N SER A 764 9.34 -31.06 -13.35
CA SER A 764 8.37 -32.13 -13.29
C SER A 764 7.40 -32.08 -14.46
N LEU A 765 7.21 -33.20 -15.14
CA LEU A 765 6.21 -33.36 -16.19
C LEU A 765 5.18 -34.39 -15.77
N CYS A 766 3.91 -33.98 -15.76
CA CYS A 766 2.77 -34.82 -15.43
C CYS A 766 2.07 -35.37 -16.69
N ALA A 767 1.41 -36.51 -16.56
CA ALA A 767 0.58 -37.06 -17.60
C ALA A 767 -0.58 -36.08 -17.92
N ALA A 768 -0.93 -35.97 -19.20
CA ALA A 768 -1.96 -35.08 -19.73
C ALA A 768 -1.73 -33.56 -19.49
N ALA A 769 -0.62 -33.13 -18.89
CA ALA A 769 -0.31 -31.72 -18.68
C ALA A 769 0.21 -31.06 -19.97
N GLU A 770 -0.26 -29.85 -20.29
CA GLU A 770 0.28 -28.99 -21.35
C GLU A 770 1.38 -28.06 -20.82
N GLN A 771 1.80 -28.26 -19.56
CA GLN A 771 2.78 -27.45 -18.85
C GLN A 771 3.89 -28.31 -18.26
N LEU A 772 5.06 -27.69 -18.10
CA LEU A 772 6.16 -28.17 -17.28
C LEU A 772 6.12 -27.42 -15.93
N ASP A 773 6.06 -28.15 -14.85
CA ASP A 773 6.16 -27.60 -13.51
C ASP A 773 7.61 -27.43 -13.07
N VAL A 774 7.94 -26.31 -12.45
CA VAL A 774 9.28 -26.00 -11.93
C VAL A 774 9.15 -25.67 -10.44
N SER A 775 9.94 -26.33 -9.61
CA SER A 775 10.07 -25.99 -8.20
C SER A 775 11.52 -25.67 -7.84
N LEU A 776 11.67 -24.69 -6.98
CA LEU A 776 12.94 -24.26 -6.40
C LEU A 776 12.86 -24.39 -4.88
N GLU A 777 13.84 -25.07 -4.29
CA GLU A 777 14.18 -25.00 -2.88
C GLU A 777 15.56 -24.37 -2.78
N ALA A 778 15.71 -23.32 -2.00
CA ALA A 778 16.96 -22.60 -1.86
C ALA A 778 17.31 -22.41 -0.38
N ASP A 779 18.60 -22.60 -0.07
CA ASP A 779 19.24 -22.05 1.11
C ASP A 779 20.01 -20.82 0.64
N TRP A 780 19.34 -19.67 0.74
CA TRP A 780 19.70 -18.43 0.08
C TRP A 780 20.46 -17.49 1.02
N HIS A 781 21.68 -17.11 0.66
CA HIS A 781 22.56 -16.25 1.48
C HIS A 781 23.28 -15.16 0.65
N GLU A 782 22.77 -14.89 -0.55
CA GLU A 782 23.30 -13.79 -1.36
C GLU A 782 22.91 -12.43 -0.74
N GLN A 783 23.73 -11.43 -0.97
CA GLN A 783 23.44 -10.04 -0.57
C GLN A 783 23.58 -9.13 -1.79
N GLU A 784 22.63 -8.20 -1.93
CA GLU A 784 22.59 -7.25 -3.06
C GLU A 784 22.67 -7.98 -4.41
N ARG A 785 21.92 -9.09 -4.48
CA ARG A 785 21.84 -9.95 -5.67
C ARG A 785 20.39 -10.26 -6.01
N ARG A 786 20.15 -10.46 -7.30
CA ARG A 786 18.85 -10.86 -7.84
C ARG A 786 18.99 -12.13 -8.67
N LEU A 787 18.23 -13.16 -8.30
CA LEU A 787 18.11 -14.41 -9.04
C LEU A 787 16.94 -14.30 -10.02
N GLN A 788 17.22 -14.52 -11.30
CA GLN A 788 16.20 -14.55 -12.34
C GLN A 788 16.20 -15.88 -13.07
N TRP A 789 15.02 -16.39 -13.42
CA TRP A 789 14.86 -17.48 -14.36
C TRP A 789 14.51 -16.95 -15.74
N THR A 790 15.33 -17.26 -16.74
CA THR A 790 15.22 -16.73 -18.11
C THR A 790 14.66 -17.80 -19.03
N LEU A 791 13.53 -17.52 -19.65
CA LEU A 791 12.87 -18.35 -20.67
C LEU A 791 12.99 -17.65 -22.04
N PRO A 792 13.91 -18.08 -22.93
CA PRO A 792 13.98 -17.58 -24.29
C PRO A 792 12.77 -18.04 -25.10
N THR A 793 12.35 -17.26 -26.08
CA THR A 793 11.21 -17.60 -26.94
C THR A 793 11.55 -17.27 -28.40
N ASP A 794 11.33 -18.24 -29.30
CA ASP A 794 11.34 -18.02 -30.74
C ASP A 794 9.94 -17.59 -31.23
N LEU A 795 9.41 -16.54 -30.59
CA LEU A 795 8.08 -15.99 -30.85
C LEU A 795 8.18 -14.50 -31.20
N ARG A 796 7.60 -14.17 -32.33
CA ARG A 796 7.54 -12.77 -32.79
C ARG A 796 6.25 -12.11 -32.35
N SER A 797 6.33 -11.41 -31.21
CA SER A 797 5.23 -10.59 -30.70
C SER A 797 5.75 -9.21 -30.30
N LEU A 798 4.96 -8.18 -30.51
CA LEU A 798 5.28 -6.80 -30.12
C LEU A 798 4.98 -6.54 -28.65
N ASP A 799 4.10 -7.34 -28.07
CA ASP A 799 3.70 -7.23 -26.66
C ASP A 799 3.71 -8.60 -25.96
N ALA A 800 3.63 -8.56 -24.65
CA ALA A 800 3.30 -9.69 -23.78
C ALA A 800 1.95 -9.42 -23.09
N THR A 801 1.15 -10.46 -22.95
CA THR A 801 -0.08 -10.43 -22.17
C THR A 801 0.26 -10.77 -20.73
N CYS A 802 0.01 -9.85 -19.81
CA CYS A 802 0.30 -9.96 -18.39
C CYS A 802 -1.01 -10.01 -17.60
N GLY A 803 -1.22 -11.05 -16.80
CA GLY A 803 -2.36 -11.12 -15.89
C GLY A 803 -2.33 -9.97 -14.87
N THR A 804 -3.49 -9.47 -14.50
CA THR A 804 -3.70 -8.47 -13.46
C THR A 804 -4.98 -8.80 -12.67
N GLN A 805 -5.36 -7.95 -11.73
CA GLN A 805 -6.59 -8.10 -10.98
C GLN A 805 -7.80 -8.06 -11.91
N PHE A 806 -8.61 -9.13 -11.92
CA PHE A 806 -9.80 -9.29 -12.74
C PHE A 806 -9.58 -9.03 -14.24
N GLY A 807 -8.40 -9.40 -14.76
CA GLY A 807 -8.15 -9.25 -16.18
C GLY A 807 -6.71 -9.44 -16.58
N HIS A 808 -6.36 -8.87 -17.71
CA HIS A 808 -5.00 -8.82 -18.21
C HIS A 808 -4.74 -7.51 -18.96
N VAL A 809 -3.46 -7.17 -19.08
CA VAL A 809 -3.00 -6.01 -19.85
C VAL A 809 -1.94 -6.45 -20.84
N ARG A 810 -1.84 -5.74 -21.97
CA ARG A 810 -0.75 -5.93 -22.93
C ARG A 810 0.33 -4.89 -22.71
N ARG A 811 1.57 -5.35 -22.56
CA ARG A 811 2.74 -4.48 -22.36
C ARG A 811 3.77 -4.70 -23.44
N ALA A 812 4.32 -3.60 -23.96
CA ALA A 812 5.30 -3.63 -25.04
C ALA A 812 6.57 -4.40 -24.64
N ARG A 813 7.08 -5.23 -25.55
CA ARG A 813 8.37 -5.93 -25.45
C ARG A 813 9.52 -5.18 -26.12
N HIS A 814 9.23 -4.04 -26.71
CA HIS A 814 10.17 -3.12 -27.36
C HIS A 814 10.40 -1.86 -26.53
N SER A 815 11.37 -1.06 -26.89
CA SER A 815 11.77 0.17 -26.19
C SER A 815 11.67 1.38 -27.13
N ASN A 816 10.51 1.56 -27.82
CA ASN A 816 10.33 2.58 -28.82
C ASN A 816 10.18 3.99 -28.22
N THR A 817 9.55 4.09 -27.05
CA THR A 817 9.28 5.34 -26.37
C THR A 817 9.94 5.35 -24.98
N SER A 818 10.06 6.54 -24.37
CA SER A 818 10.55 6.65 -22.98
C SER A 818 9.65 5.89 -21.99
N TRP A 819 8.35 5.80 -22.25
CA TRP A 819 7.39 5.02 -21.46
C TRP A 819 7.67 3.51 -21.56
N ASP A 820 8.01 3.01 -22.78
CA ASP A 820 8.37 1.60 -22.97
C ASP A 820 9.70 1.27 -22.29
N ILE A 821 10.68 2.18 -22.41
CA ILE A 821 12.02 2.02 -21.80
C ILE A 821 11.90 1.93 -20.27
N ALA A 822 11.04 2.74 -19.66
CA ALA A 822 10.87 2.78 -18.21
C ALA A 822 10.24 1.50 -17.64
N ARG A 823 9.56 0.68 -18.47
CA ARG A 823 8.89 -0.58 -18.05
C ARG A 823 9.80 -1.80 -18.16
N PHE A 824 10.98 -1.74 -17.55
CA PHE A 824 11.96 -2.85 -17.62
C PHE A 824 11.76 -3.94 -16.56
N GLU A 825 10.95 -3.71 -15.55
CA GLU A 825 10.42 -4.69 -14.62
C GLU A 825 8.94 -4.39 -14.43
N VAL A 826 8.07 -5.40 -14.54
CA VAL A 826 6.61 -5.23 -14.46
C VAL A 826 6.01 -6.24 -13.49
N CYS A 827 4.96 -5.85 -12.79
CA CYS A 827 4.17 -6.76 -11.97
C CYS A 827 3.19 -7.54 -12.85
N ALA A 828 3.09 -8.85 -12.68
CA ALA A 828 2.05 -9.65 -13.28
C ALA A 828 1.50 -10.70 -12.30
N HIS A 829 0.18 -10.89 -12.35
CA HIS A 829 -0.52 -11.93 -11.59
C HIS A 829 -0.68 -13.17 -12.42
N ARG A 830 -0.50 -14.32 -11.80
CA ARG A 830 -0.82 -15.64 -12.36
C ARG A 830 -0.07 -16.03 -13.63
N TYR A 831 0.10 -15.13 -14.61
CA TYR A 831 0.82 -15.46 -15.84
C TYR A 831 1.39 -14.25 -16.58
N VAL A 832 2.41 -14.56 -17.40
CA VAL A 832 2.91 -13.71 -18.48
C VAL A 832 3.01 -14.57 -19.74
N ALA A 833 2.31 -14.17 -20.80
CA ALA A 833 2.20 -14.94 -22.04
C ALA A 833 2.68 -14.16 -23.26
N VAL A 834 3.25 -14.89 -24.23
CA VAL A 834 3.64 -14.39 -25.56
C VAL A 834 3.08 -15.33 -26.61
N SER A 835 2.44 -14.80 -27.63
CA SER A 835 1.78 -15.62 -28.65
C SER A 835 1.95 -15.06 -30.05
N GLU A 836 2.04 -16.00 -31.01
CA GLU A 836 1.75 -15.86 -32.44
C GLU A 836 0.37 -16.49 -32.74
N PRO A 837 -0.23 -16.26 -33.90
CA PRO A 837 -1.58 -16.79 -34.18
C PRO A 837 -1.74 -18.31 -34.01
N ALA A 838 -0.68 -19.11 -34.18
CA ALA A 838 -0.75 -20.56 -34.16
C ALA A 838 0.09 -21.21 -33.04
N PHE A 839 0.83 -20.43 -32.25
CA PHE A 839 1.67 -20.96 -31.20
C PHE A 839 1.95 -19.89 -30.14
N GLY A 840 1.87 -20.28 -28.88
CA GLY A 840 2.15 -19.38 -27.74
C GLY A 840 2.84 -20.12 -26.61
N ALA A 841 3.38 -19.34 -25.68
CA ALA A 841 3.94 -19.81 -24.43
C ALA A 841 3.69 -18.85 -23.29
N ALA A 842 3.58 -19.37 -22.08
CA ALA A 842 3.40 -18.60 -20.89
C ALA A 842 4.26 -19.13 -19.73
N ILE A 843 4.69 -18.21 -18.85
CA ILE A 843 5.09 -18.52 -17.48
C ILE A 843 3.85 -18.32 -16.62
N LEU A 844 3.48 -19.35 -15.84
CA LEU A 844 2.43 -19.26 -14.84
C LEU A 844 3.06 -19.31 -13.45
N ALA A 845 2.74 -18.36 -12.59
CA ALA A 845 3.25 -18.31 -11.22
C ALA A 845 2.20 -17.72 -10.26
N ASP A 846 2.10 -18.29 -9.08
CA ASP A 846 1.20 -17.80 -8.03
C ASP A 846 1.94 -17.19 -6.83
N GLY A 847 3.26 -17.04 -6.91
CA GLY A 847 4.11 -16.40 -5.89
C GLY A 847 4.92 -15.24 -6.47
N PRO A 848 5.94 -15.50 -7.30
CA PRO A 848 6.74 -14.42 -7.90
C PRO A 848 5.92 -13.55 -8.85
N ARG A 849 6.08 -12.21 -8.73
CA ARG A 849 5.30 -11.25 -9.51
C ARG A 849 6.12 -10.29 -10.36
N GLY A 850 7.44 -10.26 -10.21
CA GLY A 850 8.34 -9.38 -10.98
C GLY A 850 8.81 -10.03 -12.28
N TYR A 851 8.65 -9.34 -13.41
CA TYR A 851 9.04 -9.84 -14.72
C TYR A 851 9.73 -8.79 -15.58
N ASP A 852 10.83 -9.17 -16.24
CA ASP A 852 11.36 -8.46 -17.41
C ASP A 852 10.86 -9.17 -18.69
N ILE A 853 10.06 -8.48 -19.48
CA ILE A 853 9.41 -9.01 -20.69
C ILE A 853 10.08 -8.56 -21.99
N ARG A 854 11.17 -7.80 -21.91
CA ARG A 854 11.81 -7.15 -23.06
C ARG A 854 12.52 -8.16 -23.98
N GLY A 855 12.53 -7.85 -25.28
CA GLY A 855 13.24 -8.63 -26.31
C GLY A 855 12.61 -10.02 -26.57
N ASN A 856 13.45 -11.03 -26.73
CA ASN A 856 13.03 -12.40 -27.09
C ASN A 856 12.99 -13.35 -25.88
N SER A 857 12.95 -12.83 -24.65
CA SER A 857 12.90 -13.64 -23.45
C SER A 857 11.83 -13.15 -22.50
N LEU A 858 11.30 -14.05 -21.68
CA LEU A 858 10.58 -13.75 -20.48
C LEU A 858 11.51 -14.06 -19.30
N ARG A 859 11.70 -13.13 -18.38
CA ARG A 859 12.55 -13.32 -17.21
C ARG A 859 11.69 -13.13 -15.97
N LEU A 860 11.61 -14.18 -15.15
CA LEU A 860 10.94 -14.17 -13.87
C LEU A 860 11.96 -13.81 -12.80
N THR A 861 11.76 -12.74 -12.04
CA THR A 861 12.55 -12.45 -10.84
C THR A 861 12.09 -13.37 -9.72
N VAL A 862 12.98 -14.26 -9.29
CA VAL A 862 12.68 -15.36 -8.37
C VAL A 862 12.99 -14.97 -6.93
N LEU A 863 14.20 -14.45 -6.68
CA LEU A 863 14.67 -13.99 -5.37
C LEU A 863 15.50 -12.73 -5.52
N ARG A 864 15.46 -11.87 -4.50
CA ARG A 864 16.38 -10.75 -4.34
C ARG A 864 16.70 -10.57 -2.85
N SER A 865 17.80 -9.88 -2.53
CA SER A 865 18.26 -9.71 -1.16
C SER A 865 18.72 -8.27 -0.95
N PRO A 866 17.80 -7.31 -0.85
CA PRO A 866 18.13 -5.95 -0.46
C PRO A 866 18.62 -5.93 1.00
N ARG A 867 19.26 -4.82 1.41
CA ARG A 867 19.79 -4.70 2.78
C ARG A 867 19.18 -3.56 3.59
N PHE A 868 18.28 -2.80 3.00
CA PHE A 868 17.58 -1.71 3.67
C PHE A 868 16.10 -1.72 3.28
N PRO A 869 15.17 -1.55 4.24
CA PRO A 869 15.40 -1.34 5.70
C PRO A 869 15.63 -2.63 6.50
N ASP A 870 15.43 -3.80 5.89
CA ASP A 870 15.73 -5.11 6.48
C ASP A 870 17.07 -5.63 5.93
N PRO A 871 18.13 -5.72 6.78
CA PRO A 871 19.44 -6.18 6.33
C PRO A 871 19.53 -7.68 6.04
N GLU A 872 18.52 -8.46 6.44
CA GLU A 872 18.45 -9.92 6.28
C GLU A 872 17.30 -10.36 5.36
N ALA A 873 16.73 -9.44 4.59
CA ALA A 873 15.60 -9.70 3.71
C ALA A 873 15.84 -10.90 2.78
N ASP A 874 14.87 -11.84 2.77
CA ASP A 874 14.87 -13.07 1.97
C ASP A 874 16.01 -14.05 2.23
N LEU A 875 16.86 -13.87 3.24
CA LEU A 875 17.91 -14.83 3.58
C LEU A 875 17.32 -16.11 4.19
N GLY A 876 18.03 -17.25 3.95
CA GLY A 876 17.68 -18.56 4.51
C GLY A 876 16.87 -19.44 3.56
N ALA A 877 16.00 -20.26 4.12
CA ALA A 877 15.26 -21.28 3.38
C ALA A 877 14.10 -20.65 2.58
N GLN A 878 14.13 -20.82 1.26
CA GLN A 878 13.12 -20.31 0.34
C GLN A 878 12.54 -21.44 -0.49
N ARG A 879 11.24 -21.37 -0.79
CA ARG A 879 10.56 -22.35 -1.65
C ARG A 879 9.61 -21.63 -2.61
N LEU A 880 9.77 -21.86 -3.92
CA LEU A 880 9.02 -21.18 -4.97
C LEU A 880 8.64 -22.19 -6.06
N THR A 881 7.51 -21.94 -6.71
CA THR A 881 7.02 -22.76 -7.82
C THR A 881 6.49 -21.89 -8.96
N TRP A 882 6.66 -22.36 -10.19
CA TRP A 882 6.06 -21.80 -11.39
C TRP A 882 5.94 -22.88 -12.46
N ALA A 883 5.25 -22.57 -13.54
CA ALA A 883 5.11 -23.51 -14.65
C ALA A 883 5.35 -22.83 -16.00
N VAL A 884 5.69 -23.62 -17.02
CA VAL A 884 5.77 -23.17 -18.42
C VAL A 884 4.72 -23.92 -19.22
N MET A 885 3.78 -23.17 -19.79
CA MET A 885 2.69 -23.72 -20.63
C MET A 885 2.95 -23.37 -22.09
N LEU A 886 2.71 -24.35 -23.01
CA LEU A 886 2.61 -24.11 -24.44
C LEU A 886 1.12 -24.04 -24.84
N THR A 887 0.78 -23.14 -25.76
CA THR A 887 -0.58 -22.98 -26.26
C THR A 887 -0.64 -23.06 -27.79
N PRO A 888 -1.75 -23.62 -28.35
CA PRO A 888 -1.95 -23.67 -29.81
C PRO A 888 -2.44 -22.32 -30.38
N GLY A 889 -1.74 -21.22 -30.10
CA GLY A 889 -2.06 -19.86 -30.50
C GLY A 889 -2.16 -18.90 -29.31
N ASP A 890 -3.09 -17.93 -29.38
CA ASP A 890 -3.29 -16.94 -28.30
C ASP A 890 -3.65 -17.62 -26.99
N ALA A 891 -2.87 -17.34 -25.95
CA ALA A 891 -2.98 -17.99 -24.65
C ALA A 891 -4.33 -17.72 -23.97
N ILE A 892 -4.90 -16.51 -24.15
CA ILE A 892 -6.16 -16.12 -23.53
C ILE A 892 -7.32 -16.95 -24.04
N THR A 893 -7.35 -17.23 -25.33
CA THR A 893 -8.41 -18.04 -25.96
C THR A 893 -8.21 -19.54 -25.77
N ASN A 894 -7.02 -19.96 -25.29
CA ASN A 894 -6.65 -21.36 -25.12
C ASN A 894 -6.46 -21.77 -23.66
N GLY A 895 -7.24 -21.21 -22.75
CA GLY A 895 -7.42 -21.74 -21.39
C GLY A 895 -6.33 -21.39 -20.39
N ILE A 896 -5.56 -20.30 -20.61
CA ILE A 896 -4.52 -19.89 -19.66
C ILE A 896 -5.11 -19.54 -18.29
N GLU A 897 -6.25 -18.82 -18.25
CA GLU A 897 -6.91 -18.44 -17.00
C GLU A 897 -7.43 -19.66 -16.23
N GLU A 898 -7.96 -20.64 -16.93
CA GLU A 898 -8.43 -21.89 -16.34
C GLU A 898 -7.23 -22.69 -15.74
N THR A 899 -6.09 -22.72 -16.42
CA THR A 899 -4.88 -23.37 -15.90
C THR A 899 -4.28 -22.58 -14.74
N ALA A 900 -4.23 -21.26 -14.84
CA ALA A 900 -3.77 -20.40 -13.77
C ALA A 900 -4.66 -20.51 -12.52
N ALA A 901 -5.98 -20.66 -12.67
CA ALA A 901 -6.90 -20.87 -11.56
C ALA A 901 -6.64 -22.18 -10.81
N ARG A 902 -6.27 -23.26 -11.51
CA ARG A 902 -5.87 -24.53 -10.86
C ARG A 902 -4.61 -24.40 -10.01
N ILE A 903 -3.65 -23.57 -10.46
CA ILE A 903 -2.40 -23.29 -9.71
C ILE A 903 -2.72 -22.38 -8.52
N ALA A 904 -3.56 -21.37 -8.71
CA ALA A 904 -3.91 -20.38 -7.70
C ALA A 904 -4.76 -20.95 -6.54
N TYR A 905 -5.56 -21.96 -6.81
CA TYR A 905 -6.42 -22.64 -5.84
C TYR A 905 -6.09 -24.15 -5.78
N PRO A 906 -4.96 -24.51 -5.16
CA PRO A 906 -4.54 -25.90 -5.07
C PRO A 906 -5.56 -26.73 -4.28
N HIS A 907 -5.62 -28.02 -4.63
CA HIS A 907 -6.52 -28.98 -4.02
C HIS A 907 -6.19 -29.26 -2.55
N ARG A 908 -7.20 -29.70 -1.80
CA ARG A 908 -7.11 -30.17 -0.43
C ARG A 908 -7.27 -31.68 -0.35
N ILE A 909 -6.40 -32.36 0.37
CA ILE A 909 -6.50 -33.80 0.66
C ILE A 909 -7.22 -33.99 1.99
N VAL A 910 -8.15 -34.95 2.04
CA VAL A 910 -8.88 -35.31 3.26
C VAL A 910 -8.91 -36.84 3.44
N ASP A 911 -8.69 -37.30 4.68
CA ASP A 911 -8.71 -38.70 5.05
C ASP A 911 -10.15 -39.15 5.34
N GLY A 912 -10.93 -39.40 4.30
CA GLY A 912 -12.32 -39.76 4.33
C GLY A 912 -13.12 -39.09 3.22
N THR A 913 -14.31 -39.60 2.97
CA THR A 913 -15.25 -38.96 2.03
C THR A 913 -15.81 -37.67 2.64
N PRO A 914 -15.66 -36.50 2.01
CA PRO A 914 -16.25 -35.27 2.50
C PRO A 914 -17.77 -35.37 2.57
N GLY A 915 -18.35 -34.97 3.72
CA GLY A 915 -19.79 -34.94 3.91
C GLY A 915 -20.46 -33.66 3.43
N LEU A 916 -19.86 -33.00 2.43
CA LEU A 916 -20.39 -31.81 1.75
C LEU A 916 -21.00 -32.23 0.42
N PRO A 917 -22.08 -31.59 -0.04
CA PRO A 917 -22.54 -31.76 -1.43
C PRO A 917 -21.51 -31.09 -2.37
N ASP A 918 -21.42 -31.59 -3.60
CA ASP A 918 -20.75 -30.85 -4.67
C ASP A 918 -21.47 -29.51 -4.88
N ALA A 919 -20.71 -28.48 -5.24
CA ALA A 919 -21.32 -27.20 -5.61
C ALA A 919 -22.15 -27.40 -6.86
N ASN A 920 -23.44 -27.32 -6.71
CA ASN A 920 -24.37 -27.53 -7.83
C ASN A 920 -24.51 -26.30 -8.72
N LEU A 921 -23.38 -25.60 -8.91
CA LEU A 921 -23.24 -24.45 -9.76
C LEU A 921 -22.66 -24.88 -11.12
N VAL A 922 -23.50 -24.82 -12.15
CA VAL A 922 -23.07 -25.06 -13.54
C VAL A 922 -22.95 -23.73 -14.26
N MET A 923 -21.72 -23.38 -14.63
CA MET A 923 -21.37 -22.16 -15.35
C MET A 923 -21.28 -22.47 -16.87
N ASN A 924 -22.30 -22.07 -17.64
CA ASN A 924 -22.28 -22.13 -19.10
C ASN A 924 -22.07 -20.73 -19.69
N VAL A 925 -21.14 -19.96 -19.17
CA VAL A 925 -20.77 -18.62 -19.63
C VAL A 925 -19.31 -18.66 -20.11
N PRO A 926 -19.04 -18.76 -21.40
CA PRO A 926 -17.68 -18.91 -21.93
C PRO A 926 -16.78 -17.74 -21.49
N GLY A 927 -15.61 -18.06 -20.93
CA GLY A 927 -14.66 -17.05 -20.48
C GLY A 927 -15.05 -16.31 -19.19
N ALA A 928 -16.01 -16.79 -18.43
CA ALA A 928 -16.30 -16.30 -17.09
C ALA A 928 -15.78 -17.27 -16.03
N LEU A 929 -15.17 -16.74 -14.97
CA LEU A 929 -14.74 -17.48 -13.78
C LEU A 929 -15.37 -16.89 -12.53
N VAL A 930 -15.60 -17.75 -11.54
CA VAL A 930 -16.04 -17.37 -10.20
C VAL A 930 -14.81 -16.95 -9.40
N SER A 931 -14.81 -15.74 -8.82
CA SER A 931 -13.76 -15.27 -7.93
C SER A 931 -14.10 -15.52 -6.45
N ALA A 932 -15.37 -15.48 -6.10
CA ALA A 932 -15.82 -15.78 -4.74
C ALA A 932 -17.22 -16.43 -4.75
N MET A 933 -17.43 -17.39 -3.85
CA MET A 933 -18.73 -17.91 -3.47
C MET A 933 -18.79 -17.93 -1.94
N LYS A 934 -19.69 -17.12 -1.36
CA LYS A 934 -19.73 -16.88 0.08
C LYS A 934 -21.14 -16.73 0.63
N PRO A 935 -21.37 -16.95 1.91
CA PRO A 935 -22.61 -16.52 2.57
C PRO A 935 -22.75 -14.99 2.50
N ALA A 936 -23.97 -14.48 2.37
CA ALA A 936 -24.23 -13.05 2.46
C ALA A 936 -23.81 -12.49 3.83
N ASP A 937 -23.31 -11.25 3.84
CA ASP A 937 -22.75 -10.65 5.05
C ASP A 937 -23.82 -10.17 6.05
N ASP A 938 -25.08 -10.11 5.64
CA ASP A 938 -26.23 -9.68 6.45
C ASP A 938 -26.91 -10.83 7.23
N ASP A 939 -26.29 -12.01 7.25
CA ASP A 939 -26.83 -13.22 7.92
C ASP A 939 -28.24 -13.67 7.42
N SER A 940 -28.67 -13.23 6.25
CA SER A 940 -29.96 -13.59 5.63
C SER A 940 -30.06 -15.08 5.27
N GLY A 941 -28.92 -15.75 5.10
CA GLY A 941 -28.83 -17.10 4.53
C GLY A 941 -28.71 -17.11 3.00
N ASP A 942 -28.71 -15.94 2.35
CA ASP A 942 -28.48 -15.81 0.92
C ASP A 942 -27.05 -16.16 0.55
N ILE A 943 -26.84 -16.48 -0.74
CA ILE A 943 -25.50 -16.80 -1.29
C ILE A 943 -25.06 -15.67 -2.19
N ILE A 944 -23.82 -15.25 -2.03
CA ILE A 944 -23.14 -14.31 -2.93
C ILE A 944 -22.23 -15.08 -3.86
N ILE A 945 -22.37 -14.83 -5.16
CA ILE A 945 -21.49 -15.36 -6.20
C ILE A 945 -20.89 -14.16 -6.93
N ARG A 946 -19.56 -14.07 -6.96
CA ARG A 946 -18.86 -13.05 -7.74
C ARG A 946 -18.13 -13.71 -8.89
N LEU A 947 -18.35 -13.18 -10.09
CA LEU A 947 -17.71 -13.63 -11.32
C LEU A 947 -17.13 -12.46 -12.10
N TRP A 948 -16.21 -12.82 -12.98
CA TRP A 948 -15.60 -11.85 -13.89
C TRP A 948 -15.35 -12.48 -15.26
N GLU A 949 -15.40 -11.65 -16.31
CA GLU A 949 -15.08 -12.04 -17.68
C GLU A 949 -13.57 -11.97 -17.89
N THR A 950 -12.95 -13.08 -18.33
CA THR A 950 -11.48 -13.27 -18.31
C THR A 950 -10.78 -12.93 -19.61
N ARG A 951 -11.50 -12.87 -20.74
CA ARG A 951 -10.93 -12.82 -22.10
C ARG A 951 -10.89 -11.44 -22.73
N GLY A 952 -11.50 -10.45 -22.07
CA GLY A 952 -11.72 -9.12 -22.66
C GLY A 952 -12.72 -9.14 -23.80
N ALA A 953 -13.73 -10.02 -23.72
CA ALA A 953 -14.75 -10.23 -24.75
C ALA A 953 -16.16 -10.13 -24.15
N ARG A 954 -17.13 -9.67 -24.96
CA ARG A 954 -18.53 -9.76 -24.56
C ARG A 954 -18.97 -11.22 -24.64
N THR A 955 -19.54 -11.72 -23.55
CA THR A 955 -20.02 -13.11 -23.47
C THR A 955 -21.43 -13.17 -22.92
N SER A 956 -22.16 -14.22 -23.26
CA SER A 956 -23.51 -14.53 -22.73
C SER A 956 -23.64 -16.01 -22.50
N GLY A 957 -24.43 -16.36 -21.52
CA GLY A 957 -24.66 -17.75 -21.17
C GLY A 957 -25.63 -17.92 -20.04
N THR A 958 -25.58 -19.07 -19.37
CA THR A 958 -26.44 -19.39 -18.25
C THR A 958 -25.67 -19.84 -17.02
N ILE A 959 -26.22 -19.53 -15.86
CA ILE A 959 -25.82 -20.02 -14.56
C ILE A 959 -26.95 -20.89 -14.05
N THR A 960 -26.66 -22.15 -13.71
CA THR A 960 -27.67 -23.09 -13.20
C THR A 960 -27.30 -23.55 -11.80
N ILE A 961 -28.26 -23.54 -10.87
CA ILE A 961 -28.13 -24.09 -9.52
C ILE A 961 -29.02 -25.31 -9.44
N THR A 962 -28.44 -26.54 -9.28
CA THR A 962 -29.13 -27.81 -9.60
C THR A 962 -29.71 -28.61 -8.42
N GLN A 963 -29.49 -28.24 -7.18
CA GLN A 963 -29.86 -29.11 -6.02
C GLN A 963 -30.97 -28.60 -5.11
N THR A 964 -31.83 -27.74 -5.58
CA THR A 964 -33.00 -27.36 -4.78
C THR A 964 -34.27 -27.47 -5.62
N ASP A 965 -35.33 -28.02 -5.02
CA ASP A 965 -36.69 -28.00 -5.58
C ASP A 965 -37.34 -26.61 -5.39
N ASP A 966 -36.73 -25.74 -4.60
CA ASP A 966 -37.18 -24.38 -4.36
C ASP A 966 -36.94 -23.49 -5.57
N GLN A 967 -37.84 -22.56 -5.80
CA GLN A 967 -37.66 -21.55 -6.84
C GLN A 967 -36.70 -20.48 -6.32
N LEU A 968 -35.50 -20.40 -6.92
CA LEU A 968 -34.48 -19.38 -6.56
C LEU A 968 -34.67 -18.10 -7.38
N HIS A 969 -34.23 -17.01 -6.82
CA HIS A 969 -34.09 -15.71 -7.48
C HIS A 969 -32.61 -15.26 -7.46
N MET A 970 -32.14 -14.70 -8.56
CA MET A 970 -30.76 -14.21 -8.65
C MET A 970 -30.79 -12.74 -9.09
N PHE A 971 -30.15 -11.90 -8.30
CA PHE A 971 -30.09 -10.45 -8.52
C PHE A 971 -28.64 -10.02 -8.75
N ARG A 972 -28.44 -9.04 -9.63
CA ARG A 972 -27.19 -8.28 -9.61
C ARG A 972 -27.13 -7.43 -8.34
N CYS A 973 -25.95 -7.23 -7.78
CA CYS A 973 -25.74 -6.33 -6.65
C CYS A 973 -24.38 -5.61 -6.78
N ASP A 974 -24.21 -4.56 -6.00
CA ASP A 974 -22.91 -3.91 -5.83
C ASP A 974 -21.98 -4.74 -4.93
N ALA A 975 -20.76 -4.26 -4.69
CA ALA A 975 -19.80 -4.96 -3.84
C ALA A 975 -20.26 -5.05 -2.37
N LEU A 976 -21.14 -4.13 -1.91
CA LEU A 976 -21.72 -4.11 -0.57
C LEU A 976 -22.95 -4.99 -0.44
N GLU A 977 -23.27 -5.78 -1.50
CA GLU A 977 -24.37 -6.74 -1.59
C GLU A 977 -25.77 -6.10 -1.66
N ASN A 978 -25.87 -4.80 -2.00
CA ASN A 978 -27.14 -4.15 -2.26
C ASN A 978 -27.72 -4.63 -3.59
N ALA A 979 -28.80 -5.42 -3.54
CA ALA A 979 -29.40 -6.04 -4.72
C ALA A 979 -30.16 -5.02 -5.59
N GLU A 980 -30.08 -5.21 -6.91
CA GLU A 980 -30.94 -4.51 -7.85
C GLU A 980 -32.43 -4.95 -7.69
N THR A 981 -33.33 -4.12 -8.17
CA THR A 981 -34.78 -4.35 -8.01
C THR A 981 -35.31 -5.54 -8.84
N ASN A 982 -34.62 -5.86 -9.94
CA ASN A 982 -35.09 -6.90 -10.87
C ASN A 982 -34.14 -8.12 -10.81
N SER A 983 -34.72 -9.30 -10.66
CA SER A 983 -34.00 -10.56 -10.81
C SER A 983 -33.55 -10.79 -12.25
N LEU A 984 -32.48 -11.58 -12.44
CA LEU A 984 -32.05 -12.02 -13.75
C LEU A 984 -33.16 -12.84 -14.43
N PRO A 985 -33.26 -12.78 -15.76
CA PRO A 985 -34.19 -13.66 -16.52
C PRO A 985 -33.85 -15.12 -16.25
N SER A 986 -34.89 -15.95 -15.93
CA SER A 986 -34.69 -17.35 -15.58
C SER A 986 -35.72 -18.28 -16.19
N THR A 987 -35.34 -19.54 -16.33
CA THR A 987 -36.25 -20.67 -16.59
C THR A 987 -35.98 -21.74 -15.53
N GLY A 988 -36.84 -21.82 -14.53
CA GLY A 988 -36.53 -22.55 -13.29
C GLY A 988 -35.31 -21.92 -12.60
N ASN A 989 -34.36 -22.77 -12.22
CA ASN A 989 -33.09 -22.33 -11.58
C ASN A 989 -31.92 -22.14 -12.58
N GLU A 990 -32.24 -21.93 -13.86
CA GLU A 990 -31.27 -21.54 -14.90
C GLU A 990 -31.45 -20.04 -15.21
N PHE A 991 -30.42 -19.24 -14.93
CA PHE A 991 -30.40 -17.78 -15.03
C PHE A 991 -29.58 -17.33 -16.22
N SER A 992 -30.12 -16.44 -17.05
CA SER A 992 -29.41 -15.87 -18.19
C SER A 992 -28.60 -14.64 -17.80
N ILE A 993 -27.36 -14.59 -18.22
CA ILE A 993 -26.46 -13.47 -17.94
C ILE A 993 -25.66 -13.06 -19.19
N THR A 994 -25.37 -11.77 -19.29
CA THR A 994 -24.45 -11.21 -20.27
C THR A 994 -23.42 -10.37 -19.53
N LEU A 995 -22.13 -10.56 -19.87
CA LEU A 995 -21.02 -9.82 -19.33
C LEU A 995 -20.33 -9.01 -20.43
N ARG A 996 -19.90 -7.80 -20.07
CA ARG A 996 -19.01 -6.97 -20.89
C ARG A 996 -17.57 -7.48 -20.77
N PRO A 997 -16.65 -7.03 -21.64
CA PRO A 997 -15.22 -7.32 -21.49
C PRO A 997 -14.72 -6.94 -20.08
N PHE A 998 -14.05 -7.88 -19.40
CA PHE A 998 -13.50 -7.75 -18.05
C PHE A 998 -14.50 -7.33 -16.95
N GLU A 999 -15.81 -7.49 -17.19
CA GLU A 999 -16.83 -7.10 -16.21
C GLU A 999 -16.74 -7.97 -14.95
N ILE A 1000 -16.65 -7.33 -13.79
CA ILE A 1000 -16.90 -7.93 -12.48
C ILE A 1000 -18.39 -7.84 -12.19
N THR A 1001 -19.01 -8.94 -11.81
CA THR A 1001 -20.41 -8.99 -11.45
C THR A 1001 -20.59 -9.72 -10.13
N THR A 1002 -21.25 -9.08 -9.19
CA THR A 1002 -21.68 -9.71 -7.94
C THR A 1002 -23.16 -10.09 -8.07
N LEU A 1003 -23.48 -11.32 -7.70
CA LEU A 1003 -24.82 -11.89 -7.76
C LEU A 1003 -25.25 -12.32 -6.36
N ARG A 1004 -26.49 -12.00 -6.00
CA ARG A 1004 -27.12 -12.45 -4.77
C ARG A 1004 -28.22 -13.45 -5.12
N VAL A 1005 -28.12 -14.65 -4.56
CA VAL A 1005 -29.07 -15.74 -4.73
C VAL A 1005 -29.92 -15.84 -3.48
N THR A 1006 -31.23 -15.70 -3.65
CA THR A 1006 -32.23 -15.78 -2.57
C THR A 1006 -33.22 -16.90 -2.83
N GLN A 1007 -33.82 -17.43 -1.78
CA GLN A 1007 -34.95 -18.37 -1.86
C GLN A 1007 -36.29 -17.68 -2.02
#